data_d275e8fe4c2908ad902c564fc9b8e109
#
_entry.id   d275e8fe4c2908ad902c564fc9b8e109
#
_cell.length_a   1.000
_cell.length_b   1.000
_cell.length_c   1.000
_cell.angle_alpha   90.00
_cell.angle_beta   90.00
_cell.angle_gamma   90.00
#
_symmetry.space_group_name_H-M   'P 1'
#
loop_
_entity.id
_entity.type
_entity.pdbx_description
1 polymer ?
#
loop_
_entity_poly.entity_id
_entity_poly.type
_entity_poly.pdbx_seq_one_letter_code
_entity_poly.pdbx_strand_id
1 'polypeptide(L)'
;MAGAARAPYLGRMAIQIRTDLAEPETGQSFIPHRPARPPKAEGGRPFRLVSDYQPAGDQPTAIAELVAQAAAGERHQVLLGVTGSGKTFTMAKVVEAMQRPALVLAPNKILAAQLYGEFKQFFPDNAVEFFVSYYDYYQPEAYVPRTDTYIEKESSINEAIDRMRHSATRSLLERDDVLIVASVSCLYGIGSVETYSAMIFDLKKGQSVDQREIVRKLVALQYKRNDAAFARGNFRVKGDNLEIFPSHYEDSAWRVSFFGDEIEEITEFDPLTGKKVASLNAIRVYANSHYVTPGPTLKQAAEAIRHELAERLKELVGSGKLLEAQRLEQRTSFDLEMIAATGSCAGIENYSRFLTGRLPGEPPPTLFEYLPENALLFVDESHQTVPQIGGMARGDHRRKITLAEYGFRLPSCIDNRPLRFNEWDAMRPQSVYVSATPGTWEMERTGGVFTEQVIRPTGLIDPPVEVRPVEAQVDDLVHEARETARKGYRVLVTTLTKRMAEDLTEYLHEAGLKVRYMHSDVETLERIELIRDLRLGVYDVLVGINLLREGLDIPECGLVAILDADKEGFLRSETSLIQTIGRAARNAEGKVILYADSITGSMERAMAETARRREKQAAYNLEHGITPETVKRNVTDIVAHLASKDQVTIDTGIEDAPHMVGHNLRAYIEDLEKKMRKAAADLEFEEAGRLRDEIRRLEQGELGLATETSRAPAKGHSTLGKPGTRQTRYGKAKQVRAEKRARGR
;
A
#
# COMPACT_ATOMS: atom_id res chain seq x y z
N MET A 1 -38.98 2.68 28.13
CA MET A 1 -38.61 1.44 27.43
C MET A 1 -37.13 1.23 27.62
N ALA A 2 -36.75 0.20 28.36
CA ALA A 2 -35.37 0.00 28.81
C ALA A 2 -34.52 -0.51 27.67
N GLY A 3 -33.50 0.26 27.32
CA GLY A 3 -32.44 -0.18 26.45
C GLY A 3 -31.61 -1.27 27.12
N ALA A 4 -31.66 -2.49 26.59
CA ALA A 4 -30.81 -3.58 27.04
C ALA A 4 -29.33 -3.21 26.77
N ALA A 5 -28.63 -2.80 27.81
CA ALA A 5 -27.18 -2.72 27.81
C ALA A 5 -26.63 -4.12 27.47
N ARG A 6 -26.01 -4.26 26.29
CA ARG A 6 -25.27 -5.47 25.95
C ARG A 6 -24.15 -5.61 26.97
N ALA A 7 -24.15 -6.74 27.68
CA ALA A 7 -23.07 -7.10 28.59
C ALA A 7 -21.74 -7.09 27.85
N PRO A 8 -20.64 -6.74 28.53
CA PRO A 8 -19.31 -6.69 27.90
C PRO A 8 -18.97 -8.06 27.31
N TYR A 9 -18.37 -8.02 26.13
CA TYR A 9 -18.00 -9.15 25.24
C TYR A 9 -17.25 -10.31 25.95
N LEU A 10 -16.70 -10.09 27.10
CA LEU A 10 -15.95 -11.06 27.92
C LEU A 10 -16.80 -12.19 28.53
N GLY A 11 -18.14 -12.18 28.42
CA GLY A 11 -19.02 -13.17 29.03
C GLY A 11 -19.58 -14.26 28.11
N ARG A 12 -19.29 -14.25 26.81
CA ARG A 12 -19.84 -15.19 25.82
C ARG A 12 -18.79 -15.77 24.88
N MET A 13 -17.68 -16.24 25.37
CA MET A 13 -16.80 -17.11 24.56
C MET A 13 -17.28 -18.56 24.67
N ALA A 14 -18.40 -18.90 24.03
CA ALA A 14 -18.55 -20.26 23.55
C ALA A 14 -17.52 -20.45 22.43
N ILE A 15 -16.55 -21.34 22.63
CA ILE A 15 -15.56 -21.69 21.62
C ILE A 15 -16.31 -22.23 20.41
N GLN A 16 -16.39 -21.43 19.33
CA GLN A 16 -16.98 -21.88 18.08
C GLN A 16 -15.87 -22.31 17.14
N ILE A 17 -15.88 -23.59 16.83
CA ILE A 17 -14.91 -24.21 15.92
C ILE A 17 -15.45 -24.07 14.50
N ARG A 18 -14.57 -23.67 13.58
CA ARG A 18 -14.87 -23.64 12.16
C ARG A 18 -14.45 -24.98 11.56
N THR A 19 -15.42 -25.79 11.18
CA THR A 19 -15.22 -27.04 10.45
C THR A 19 -15.42 -26.88 8.95
N ASP A 20 -16.16 -25.85 8.53
CA ASP A 20 -16.45 -25.55 7.14
C ASP A 20 -15.46 -24.48 6.60
N LEU A 21 -14.80 -24.78 5.47
CA LEU A 21 -13.90 -23.88 4.76
C LEU A 21 -14.63 -23.05 3.69
N ALA A 22 -15.90 -23.31 3.44
CA ALA A 22 -16.71 -22.52 2.53
C ALA A 22 -16.95 -21.10 3.07
N GLU A 23 -17.11 -20.14 2.16
CA GLU A 23 -17.58 -18.81 2.59
C GLU A 23 -18.96 -18.96 3.22
N PRO A 24 -19.22 -18.39 4.41
CA PRO A 24 -20.56 -18.39 4.97
C PRO A 24 -21.50 -17.66 4.00
N GLU A 25 -22.58 -18.29 3.61
CA GLU A 25 -23.66 -17.64 2.83
C GLU A 25 -24.19 -16.47 3.66
N THR A 26 -23.89 -15.25 3.21
CA THR A 26 -24.27 -14.02 3.91
C THR A 26 -25.72 -13.65 3.63
N GLY A 27 -26.65 -14.46 4.08
CA GLY A 27 -28.08 -14.09 4.16
C GLY A 27 -28.38 -13.10 5.29
N GLN A 28 -27.45 -12.89 6.23
CA GLN A 28 -27.60 -11.93 7.32
C GLN A 28 -26.91 -10.62 6.97
N SER A 29 -27.61 -9.49 7.19
CA SER A 29 -27.04 -8.17 7.06
C SER A 29 -25.91 -8.00 8.08
N PHE A 30 -24.71 -7.63 7.60
CA PHE A 30 -23.59 -7.33 8.47
C PHE A 30 -23.89 -6.12 9.36
N ILE A 31 -23.72 -6.28 10.66
CA ILE A 31 -23.87 -5.21 11.64
C ILE A 31 -22.49 -4.75 12.06
N PRO A 32 -22.08 -3.50 11.74
CA PRO A 32 -20.77 -2.99 12.11
C PRO A 32 -20.55 -3.03 13.62
N HIS A 33 -19.38 -3.52 14.04
CA HIS A 33 -18.94 -3.39 15.40
C HIS A 33 -18.51 -1.94 15.68
N ARG A 34 -19.05 -1.33 16.75
CA ARG A 34 -18.75 0.03 17.18
C ARG A 34 -18.20 -0.02 18.61
N PRO A 35 -16.86 -0.11 18.78
CA PRO A 35 -16.24 -0.22 20.09
C PRO A 35 -16.43 1.05 20.92
N ALA A 36 -16.53 0.87 22.24
CA ALA A 36 -16.41 1.99 23.17
C ALA A 36 -14.98 2.54 23.13
N ARG A 37 -14.85 3.86 23.20
CA ARG A 37 -13.56 4.55 23.15
C ARG A 37 -13.21 5.16 24.49
N PRO A 38 -11.92 5.24 24.84
CA PRO A 38 -11.49 5.96 26.02
C PRO A 38 -11.80 7.48 25.89
N PRO A 39 -11.95 8.21 27.00
CA PRO A 39 -12.02 9.65 26.94
C PRO A 39 -10.76 10.23 26.31
N LYS A 40 -10.94 11.18 25.42
CA LYS A 40 -9.82 11.86 24.74
C LYS A 40 -9.09 12.75 25.73
N ALA A 41 -7.76 12.64 25.79
CA ALA A 41 -6.94 13.36 26.74
C ALA A 41 -6.38 14.68 26.16
N GLU A 42 -6.14 14.74 24.85
CA GLU A 42 -5.54 15.92 24.22
C GLU A 42 -6.58 16.86 23.61
N GLY A 43 -7.83 16.38 23.38
CA GLY A 43 -8.86 17.14 22.70
C GLY A 43 -8.50 17.42 21.25
N GLY A 44 -8.86 18.61 20.72
CA GLY A 44 -8.58 18.97 19.32
C GLY A 44 -8.46 20.46 19.12
N ARG A 45 -7.83 20.86 18.02
CA ARG A 45 -7.79 22.23 17.52
C ARG A 45 -8.74 22.36 16.34
N PRO A 46 -9.37 23.50 16.12
CA PRO A 46 -10.12 23.69 14.87
C PRO A 46 -9.23 23.45 13.66
N PHE A 47 -9.76 22.75 12.65
CA PHE A 47 -9.10 22.68 11.36
C PHE A 47 -9.01 24.09 10.77
N ARG A 48 -7.80 24.56 10.54
CA ARG A 48 -7.52 25.84 9.93
C ARG A 48 -6.59 25.62 8.75
N LEU A 49 -7.10 25.85 7.56
CA LEU A 49 -6.34 25.70 6.33
C LEU A 49 -5.37 26.87 6.15
N VAL A 50 -4.10 26.54 5.99
CA VAL A 50 -3.02 27.50 5.67
C VAL A 50 -2.65 27.34 4.21
N SER A 51 -2.88 28.35 3.39
CA SER A 51 -2.57 28.32 1.97
C SER A 51 -2.52 29.75 1.40
N ASP A 52 -1.62 29.95 0.44
CA ASP A 52 -1.57 31.19 -0.36
C ASP A 52 -2.68 31.22 -1.43
N TYR A 53 -3.34 30.08 -1.69
CA TYR A 53 -4.39 29.95 -2.68
C TYR A 53 -5.77 30.29 -2.10
N GLN A 54 -6.59 30.92 -2.93
CA GLN A 54 -8.01 31.13 -2.68
C GLN A 54 -8.83 30.25 -3.63
N PRO A 55 -10.03 29.81 -3.21
CA PRO A 55 -10.91 29.06 -4.10
C PRO A 55 -11.21 29.83 -5.38
N ALA A 56 -11.02 29.19 -6.54
CA ALA A 56 -11.23 29.79 -7.85
C ALA A 56 -11.86 28.79 -8.84
N GLY A 57 -12.37 29.27 -9.94
CA GLY A 57 -13.07 28.44 -10.93
C GLY A 57 -14.35 27.83 -10.36
N ASP A 58 -14.50 26.53 -10.54
CA ASP A 58 -15.63 25.77 -10.00
C ASP A 58 -15.50 25.46 -8.48
N GLN A 59 -14.33 25.70 -7.87
CA GLN A 59 -14.06 25.30 -6.47
C GLN A 59 -15.03 25.92 -5.46
N PRO A 60 -15.36 27.24 -5.50
CA PRO A 60 -16.30 27.83 -4.54
C PRO A 60 -17.66 27.12 -4.53
N THR A 61 -18.20 26.87 -5.72
CA THR A 61 -19.48 26.18 -5.91
C THR A 61 -19.38 24.72 -5.44
N ALA A 62 -18.35 24.00 -5.85
CA ALA A 62 -18.13 22.62 -5.46
C ALA A 62 -17.98 22.45 -3.93
N ILE A 63 -17.24 23.34 -3.26
CA ILE A 63 -17.10 23.33 -1.81
C ILE A 63 -18.48 23.56 -1.15
N ALA A 64 -19.21 24.57 -1.59
CA ALA A 64 -20.53 24.90 -1.04
C ALA A 64 -21.54 23.74 -1.19
N GLU A 65 -21.59 23.12 -2.36
CA GLU A 65 -22.46 21.97 -2.62
C GLU A 65 -22.11 20.76 -1.76
N LEU A 66 -20.82 20.37 -1.71
CA LEU A 66 -20.36 19.23 -0.90
C LEU A 66 -20.61 19.45 0.59
N VAL A 67 -20.39 20.68 1.11
CA VAL A 67 -20.67 21.03 2.50
C VAL A 67 -22.17 20.97 2.78
N ALA A 68 -23.01 21.51 1.89
CA ALA A 68 -24.47 21.50 2.04
C ALA A 68 -25.01 20.06 2.04
N GLN A 69 -24.57 19.21 1.11
CA GLN A 69 -24.95 17.80 1.04
C GLN A 69 -24.49 17.04 2.30
N ALA A 70 -23.25 17.29 2.77
CA ALA A 70 -22.73 16.67 3.97
C ALA A 70 -23.53 17.11 5.23
N ALA A 71 -23.90 18.38 5.33
CA ALA A 71 -24.72 18.91 6.41
C ALA A 71 -26.16 18.37 6.37
N ALA A 72 -26.69 18.11 5.17
CA ALA A 72 -28.00 17.48 4.98
C ALA A 72 -28.02 15.98 5.34
N GLY A 73 -26.86 15.38 5.61
CA GLY A 73 -26.74 13.97 5.98
C GLY A 73 -26.63 13.02 4.79
N GLU A 74 -26.42 13.52 3.56
CA GLU A 74 -26.21 12.68 2.37
C GLU A 74 -25.02 11.73 2.57
N ARG A 75 -25.30 10.44 2.45
CA ARG A 75 -24.31 9.41 2.74
C ARG A 75 -23.27 9.25 1.62
N HIS A 76 -23.67 9.57 0.39
CA HIS A 76 -22.88 9.42 -0.83
C HIS A 76 -22.84 10.74 -1.58
N GLN A 77 -21.66 11.18 -1.93
CA GLN A 77 -21.45 12.37 -2.75
C GLN A 77 -20.37 12.06 -3.79
N VAL A 78 -20.49 12.62 -4.98
CA VAL A 78 -19.49 12.48 -6.04
C VAL A 78 -18.93 13.84 -6.39
N LEU A 79 -17.60 13.99 -6.34
CA LEU A 79 -16.87 15.12 -6.90
C LEU A 79 -16.21 14.68 -8.21
N LEU A 80 -16.81 15.08 -9.34
CA LEU A 80 -16.21 14.92 -10.66
C LEU A 80 -15.20 16.05 -10.85
N GLY A 81 -13.92 15.77 -10.56
CA GLY A 81 -12.86 16.76 -10.62
C GLY A 81 -11.76 16.38 -11.59
N VAL A 82 -11.53 17.19 -12.64
CA VAL A 82 -10.50 16.92 -13.63
C VAL A 82 -9.10 17.02 -13.04
N THR A 83 -8.11 16.44 -13.71
CA THR A 83 -6.70 16.55 -13.30
C THR A 83 -6.26 18.01 -13.33
N GLY A 84 -5.66 18.47 -12.23
CA GLY A 84 -5.20 19.86 -12.09
C GLY A 84 -6.25 20.88 -11.70
N SER A 85 -7.51 20.48 -11.44
CA SER A 85 -8.55 21.40 -10.92
C SER A 85 -8.41 21.75 -9.44
N GLY A 86 -7.46 21.13 -8.71
CA GLY A 86 -7.26 21.38 -7.28
C GLY A 86 -8.19 20.57 -6.37
N LYS A 87 -8.50 19.32 -6.72
CA LYS A 87 -9.34 18.41 -5.91
C LYS A 87 -8.90 18.33 -4.46
N THR A 88 -7.59 18.20 -4.20
CA THR A 88 -7.03 18.12 -2.83
C THR A 88 -7.36 19.37 -2.02
N PHE A 89 -7.25 20.55 -2.64
CA PHE A 89 -7.59 21.81 -2.00
C PHE A 89 -9.10 21.89 -1.68
N THR A 90 -9.96 21.43 -2.59
CA THR A 90 -11.41 21.33 -2.37
C THR A 90 -11.73 20.40 -1.21
N MET A 91 -11.12 19.20 -1.15
CA MET A 91 -11.26 18.29 0.00
C MET A 91 -10.83 18.96 1.31
N ALA A 92 -9.69 19.66 1.31
CA ALA A 92 -9.19 20.38 2.48
C ALA A 92 -10.17 21.48 2.94
N LYS A 93 -10.75 22.23 2.00
CA LYS A 93 -11.77 23.26 2.31
C LYS A 93 -13.06 22.65 2.87
N VAL A 94 -13.49 21.48 2.41
CA VAL A 94 -14.62 20.76 2.98
C VAL A 94 -14.31 20.31 4.40
N VAL A 95 -13.11 19.78 4.67
CA VAL A 95 -12.67 19.41 6.03
C VAL A 95 -12.67 20.62 6.96
N GLU A 96 -12.11 21.76 6.50
CA GLU A 96 -12.10 23.02 7.25
C GLU A 96 -13.53 23.50 7.58
N ALA A 97 -14.45 23.44 6.61
CA ALA A 97 -15.82 23.89 6.80
C ALA A 97 -16.62 22.98 7.74
N MET A 98 -16.41 21.67 7.64
CA MET A 98 -17.16 20.68 8.42
C MET A 98 -16.62 20.46 9.84
N GLN A 99 -15.35 20.78 10.10
CA GLN A 99 -14.71 20.60 11.41
C GLN A 99 -14.87 19.18 11.98
N ARG A 100 -14.72 18.16 11.14
CA ARG A 100 -14.91 16.74 11.47
C ARG A 100 -13.64 15.95 11.18
N PRO A 101 -13.31 14.91 11.97
CA PRO A 101 -12.25 13.97 11.61
C PRO A 101 -12.46 13.43 10.20
N ALA A 102 -11.36 13.21 9.47
CA ALA A 102 -11.45 12.77 8.09
C ALA A 102 -10.49 11.62 7.80
N LEU A 103 -10.92 10.71 6.92
CA LEU A 103 -10.08 9.69 6.28
C LEU A 103 -10.05 9.94 4.78
N VAL A 104 -8.87 10.08 4.22
CA VAL A 104 -8.63 10.14 2.76
C VAL A 104 -8.06 8.81 2.32
N LEU A 105 -8.80 8.08 1.50
CA LEU A 105 -8.44 6.75 1.01
C LEU A 105 -7.94 6.83 -0.42
N ALA A 106 -6.67 6.45 -0.62
CA ALA A 106 -6.01 6.40 -1.92
C ALA A 106 -5.80 4.97 -2.41
N PRO A 107 -5.74 4.72 -3.73
CA PRO A 107 -5.58 3.37 -4.28
C PRO A 107 -4.20 2.74 -4.03
N ASN A 108 -3.17 3.55 -3.82
CA ASN A 108 -1.80 3.06 -3.62
C ASN A 108 -0.98 3.98 -2.69
N LYS A 109 0.18 3.49 -2.23
CA LYS A 109 1.09 4.22 -1.33
C LYS A 109 1.61 5.53 -1.90
N ILE A 110 1.93 5.58 -3.20
CA ILE A 110 2.55 6.74 -3.84
C ILE A 110 1.59 7.92 -3.81
N LEU A 111 0.35 7.68 -4.22
CA LEU A 111 -0.69 8.70 -4.20
C LEU A 111 -1.05 9.10 -2.76
N ALA A 112 -1.11 8.13 -1.84
CA ALA A 112 -1.31 8.42 -0.42
C ALA A 112 -0.19 9.31 0.14
N ALA A 113 1.09 9.05 -0.19
CA ALA A 113 2.22 9.85 0.26
C ALA A 113 2.17 11.28 -0.30
N GLN A 114 1.79 11.43 -1.57
CA GLN A 114 1.60 12.75 -2.19
C GLN A 114 0.48 13.54 -1.48
N LEU A 115 -0.68 12.93 -1.28
CA LEU A 115 -1.81 13.55 -0.58
C LEU A 115 -1.45 13.90 0.86
N TYR A 116 -0.75 13.00 1.57
CA TYR A 116 -0.26 13.28 2.92
C TYR A 116 0.61 14.54 2.98
N GLY A 117 1.56 14.67 2.04
CA GLY A 117 2.40 15.87 1.95
C GLY A 117 1.60 17.14 1.71
N GLU A 118 0.61 17.10 0.81
CA GLU A 118 -0.29 18.24 0.52
C GLU A 118 -1.16 18.59 1.74
N PHE A 119 -1.81 17.63 2.38
CA PHE A 119 -2.63 17.89 3.58
C PHE A 119 -1.81 18.36 4.77
N LYS A 120 -0.58 17.87 4.94
CA LYS A 120 0.34 18.32 6.00
C LYS A 120 0.72 19.79 5.85
N GLN A 121 0.85 20.26 4.60
CA GLN A 121 1.07 21.69 4.31
C GLN A 121 -0.21 22.51 4.56
N PHE A 122 -1.39 22.00 4.21
CA PHE A 122 -2.66 22.71 4.42
C PHE A 122 -3.05 22.79 5.90
N PHE A 123 -2.71 21.80 6.72
CA PHE A 123 -3.07 21.72 8.14
C PHE A 123 -1.84 21.48 9.03
N PRO A 124 -0.91 22.45 9.12
CA PRO A 124 0.34 22.29 9.85
C PRO A 124 0.14 22.10 11.37
N ASP A 125 -0.95 22.66 11.94
CA ASP A 125 -1.24 22.65 13.38
C ASP A 125 -2.15 21.49 13.81
N ASN A 126 -2.73 20.74 12.86
CA ASN A 126 -3.64 19.65 13.11
C ASN A 126 -2.96 18.28 12.99
N ALA A 127 -3.60 17.23 13.48
CA ALA A 127 -3.09 15.87 13.37
C ALA A 127 -3.33 15.30 11.98
N VAL A 128 -2.43 15.60 11.05
CA VAL A 128 -2.39 14.94 9.74
C VAL A 128 -1.51 13.71 9.84
N GLU A 129 -2.09 12.53 9.64
CA GLU A 129 -1.49 11.22 9.89
C GLU A 129 -1.45 10.37 8.61
N PHE A 130 -0.51 9.42 8.57
CA PHE A 130 -0.28 8.55 7.43
C PHE A 130 -0.48 7.09 7.80
N PHE A 131 -1.32 6.36 7.06
CA PHE A 131 -1.66 4.98 7.36
C PHE A 131 -1.67 4.11 6.10
N VAL A 132 -0.52 3.54 5.78
CA VAL A 132 -0.34 2.63 4.63
C VAL A 132 0.26 1.30 5.09
N SER A 133 0.47 0.35 4.19
CA SER A 133 1.20 -0.87 4.51
C SER A 133 2.62 -0.53 4.97
N TYR A 134 3.04 -1.09 6.11
CA TYR A 134 4.35 -0.82 6.71
C TYR A 134 5.45 -1.76 6.22
N TYR A 135 5.15 -2.60 5.22
CA TYR A 135 6.15 -3.48 4.62
C TYR A 135 6.90 -2.77 3.48
N ASP A 136 8.23 -2.80 3.52
CA ASP A 136 9.08 -2.45 2.39
C ASP A 136 9.08 -3.56 1.34
N TYR A 137 9.07 -4.80 1.81
CA TYR A 137 8.88 -6.00 1.03
C TYR A 137 7.86 -6.88 1.75
N TYR A 138 6.92 -7.43 1.02
CA TYR A 138 5.93 -8.36 1.55
C TYR A 138 5.63 -9.48 0.56
N GLN A 139 6.06 -10.67 0.92
CA GLN A 139 5.66 -11.91 0.26
C GLN A 139 4.68 -12.64 1.16
N PRO A 140 3.40 -12.73 0.79
CA PRO A 140 2.43 -13.46 1.60
C PRO A 140 2.73 -14.95 1.60
N GLU A 141 2.49 -15.60 2.73
CA GLU A 141 2.52 -17.05 2.85
C GLU A 141 1.56 -17.69 1.84
N ALA A 142 2.03 -18.64 1.05
CA ALA A 142 1.21 -19.33 0.06
C ALA A 142 1.69 -20.78 -0.15
N TYR A 143 0.79 -21.62 -0.67
CA TYR A 143 1.15 -22.95 -1.10
C TYR A 143 0.63 -23.19 -2.52
N VAL A 144 1.49 -23.73 -3.38
CA VAL A 144 1.17 -24.08 -4.77
C VAL A 144 1.08 -25.60 -4.89
N PRO A 145 -0.13 -26.19 -4.88
CA PRO A 145 -0.29 -27.65 -4.88
C PRO A 145 0.29 -28.37 -6.10
N ARG A 146 0.30 -27.70 -7.26
CA ARG A 146 0.79 -28.30 -8.52
C ARG A 146 2.29 -28.63 -8.47
N THR A 147 3.07 -27.85 -7.76
CA THR A 147 4.54 -27.95 -7.66
C THR A 147 4.98 -28.40 -6.28
N ASP A 148 4.05 -28.68 -5.36
CA ASP A 148 4.31 -28.93 -3.92
C ASP A 148 5.26 -27.89 -3.32
N THR A 149 5.03 -26.61 -3.67
CA THR A 149 5.90 -25.51 -3.25
C THR A 149 5.23 -24.69 -2.17
N TYR A 150 5.83 -24.67 -0.99
CA TYR A 150 5.45 -23.76 0.09
C TYR A 150 6.29 -22.50 0.02
N ILE A 151 5.61 -21.36 -0.06
CA ILE A 151 6.19 -20.03 -0.04
C ILE A 151 6.02 -19.49 1.37
N GLU A 152 7.13 -19.34 2.07
CA GLU A 152 7.12 -18.79 3.42
C GLU A 152 6.81 -17.28 3.38
N LYS A 153 6.13 -16.80 4.42
CA LYS A 153 5.94 -15.35 4.60
C LYS A 153 7.30 -14.69 4.79
N GLU A 154 7.64 -13.79 3.89
CA GLU A 154 8.82 -12.95 4.01
C GLU A 154 8.38 -11.48 4.06
N SER A 155 8.92 -10.71 4.97
CA SER A 155 8.56 -9.30 5.10
C SER A 155 9.70 -8.49 5.71
N SER A 156 9.90 -7.30 5.16
CA SER A 156 10.75 -6.25 5.72
C SER A 156 9.86 -5.11 6.19
N ILE A 157 9.98 -4.74 7.45
CA ILE A 157 9.15 -3.68 8.05
C ILE A 157 9.88 -2.35 7.92
N ASN A 158 9.17 -1.34 7.41
CA ASN A 158 9.60 0.04 7.42
C ASN A 158 9.26 0.68 8.78
N GLU A 159 10.27 0.93 9.59
CA GLU A 159 10.09 1.46 10.95
C GLU A 159 9.45 2.85 10.96
N ALA A 160 9.72 3.69 9.95
CA ALA A 160 9.13 5.02 9.85
C ALA A 160 7.61 4.93 9.58
N ILE A 161 7.19 4.07 8.66
CA ILE A 161 5.77 3.84 8.37
C ILE A 161 5.07 3.18 9.55
N ASP A 162 5.71 2.21 10.23
CA ASP A 162 5.16 1.58 11.42
C ASP A 162 4.91 2.61 12.53
N ARG A 163 5.87 3.51 12.78
CA ARG A 163 5.72 4.64 13.69
C ARG A 163 4.51 5.53 13.31
N MET A 164 4.38 5.88 12.03
CA MET A 164 3.26 6.70 11.53
C MET A 164 1.90 6.01 11.75
N ARG A 165 1.82 4.68 11.61
CA ARG A 165 0.61 3.92 11.90
C ARG A 165 0.25 3.95 13.39
N HIS A 166 1.24 3.83 14.28
CA HIS A 166 1.03 4.00 15.72
C HIS A 166 0.59 5.42 16.06
N SER A 167 1.17 6.44 15.41
CA SER A 167 0.75 7.84 15.56
C SER A 167 -0.71 8.02 15.13
N ALA A 168 -1.11 7.48 13.99
CA ALA A 168 -2.47 7.59 13.46
C ALA A 168 -3.54 6.98 14.39
N THR A 169 -3.32 5.76 14.88
CA THR A 169 -4.27 5.10 15.79
C THR A 169 -4.34 5.81 17.15
N ARG A 170 -3.19 6.29 17.66
CA ARG A 170 -3.15 7.11 18.87
C ARG A 170 -3.92 8.41 18.68
N SER A 171 -3.67 9.13 17.59
CA SER A 171 -4.34 10.41 17.32
C SER A 171 -5.85 10.26 17.25
N LEU A 172 -6.38 9.18 16.65
CA LEU A 172 -7.81 8.89 16.64
C LEU A 172 -8.42 8.66 18.03
N LEU A 173 -7.62 8.17 18.99
CA LEU A 173 -8.06 7.93 20.37
C LEU A 173 -7.91 9.17 21.24
N GLU A 174 -7.02 10.12 20.93
CA GLU A 174 -6.68 11.25 21.78
C GLU A 174 -7.23 12.59 21.30
N ARG A 175 -7.45 12.75 19.97
CA ARG A 175 -7.74 14.05 19.35
C ARG A 175 -9.02 14.03 18.53
N ASP A 176 -9.62 15.21 18.35
CA ASP A 176 -10.80 15.42 17.51
C ASP A 176 -10.45 15.97 16.12
N ASP A 177 -9.26 16.57 15.97
CA ASP A 177 -8.79 17.22 14.75
C ASP A 177 -7.83 16.32 13.96
N VAL A 178 -8.30 15.12 13.62
CA VAL A 178 -7.48 14.10 12.94
C VAL A 178 -7.88 13.95 11.49
N LEU A 179 -6.91 14.09 10.58
CA LEU A 179 -7.03 13.77 9.18
C LEU A 179 -6.03 12.65 8.83
N ILE A 180 -6.54 11.48 8.46
CA ILE A 180 -5.70 10.36 8.07
C ILE A 180 -5.69 10.22 6.55
N VAL A 181 -4.50 10.10 5.96
CA VAL A 181 -4.34 9.67 4.59
C VAL A 181 -3.90 8.21 4.59
N ALA A 182 -4.70 7.35 3.99
CA ALA A 182 -4.48 5.91 3.98
C ALA A 182 -4.50 5.32 2.57
N SER A 183 -3.81 4.20 2.38
CA SER A 183 -4.03 3.33 1.22
C SER A 183 -5.09 2.27 1.54
N VAL A 184 -5.53 1.52 0.53
CA VAL A 184 -6.48 0.40 0.70
C VAL A 184 -5.99 -0.68 1.69
N SER A 185 -4.73 -0.67 2.08
CA SER A 185 -4.20 -1.54 3.14
C SER A 185 -4.86 -1.32 4.51
N CYS A 186 -5.53 -0.19 4.74
CA CYS A 186 -6.30 0.07 5.96
C CYS A 186 -7.54 -0.84 6.12
N LEU A 187 -7.90 -1.58 5.09
CA LEU A 187 -8.97 -2.60 5.11
C LEU A 187 -8.53 -3.91 5.75
N TYR A 188 -7.22 -4.13 5.92
CA TYR A 188 -6.70 -5.30 6.63
C TYR A 188 -6.81 -5.14 8.14
N GLY A 189 -6.82 -6.29 8.83
CA GLY A 189 -6.90 -6.34 10.27
C GLY A 189 -5.72 -5.66 10.97
N ILE A 190 -6.07 -4.95 12.05
CA ILE A 190 -5.17 -4.46 13.09
C ILE A 190 -5.72 -4.90 14.44
N GLY A 191 -5.08 -4.59 15.55
CA GLY A 191 -5.64 -4.91 16.87
C GLY A 191 -6.96 -4.20 17.15
N SER A 192 -7.81 -4.78 17.99
CA SER A 192 -9.09 -4.15 18.35
C SER A 192 -8.89 -2.89 19.19
N VAL A 193 -9.81 -1.93 19.04
CA VAL A 193 -9.83 -0.70 19.82
C VAL A 193 -9.89 -1.00 21.32
N GLU A 194 -10.73 -1.99 21.71
CA GLU A 194 -10.93 -2.38 23.11
C GLU A 194 -9.65 -2.94 23.73
N THR A 195 -8.97 -3.89 23.06
CA THR A 195 -7.74 -4.48 23.59
C THR A 195 -6.60 -3.47 23.60
N TYR A 196 -6.47 -2.66 22.55
CA TYR A 196 -5.45 -1.61 22.46
C TYR A 196 -5.66 -0.54 23.54
N SER A 197 -6.91 -0.09 23.76
CA SER A 197 -7.26 0.89 24.80
C SER A 197 -7.12 0.34 26.21
N ALA A 198 -7.46 -0.95 26.44
CA ALA A 198 -7.31 -1.58 27.76
C ALA A 198 -5.86 -1.72 28.21
N MET A 199 -4.92 -1.64 27.28
CA MET A 199 -3.48 -1.74 27.56
C MET A 199 -2.79 -0.38 27.75
N ILE A 200 -3.54 0.74 27.66
CA ILE A 200 -3.02 2.09 27.90
C ILE A 200 -2.88 2.32 29.42
N PHE A 201 -1.83 3.00 29.85
CA PHE A 201 -1.73 3.50 31.20
C PHE A 201 -1.13 4.91 31.26
N ASP A 202 -1.55 5.67 32.27
CA ASP A 202 -1.06 7.02 32.53
C ASP A 202 -0.02 7.01 33.64
N LEU A 203 0.99 7.88 33.54
CA LEU A 203 1.92 8.23 34.61
C LEU A 203 1.82 9.73 34.85
N LYS A 204 1.75 10.12 36.11
CA LYS A 204 1.58 11.52 36.51
C LYS A 204 2.66 11.90 37.52
N LYS A 205 3.15 13.14 37.44
CA LYS A 205 4.02 13.71 38.48
C LYS A 205 3.32 13.67 39.83
N GLY A 206 4.06 13.26 40.89
CA GLY A 206 3.54 13.08 42.26
C GLY A 206 2.77 11.77 42.48
N GLN A 207 2.67 10.90 41.46
CA GLN A 207 2.02 9.60 41.59
C GLN A 207 2.94 8.62 42.34
N SER A 208 2.39 7.93 43.34
CA SER A 208 3.08 6.85 44.03
C SER A 208 2.87 5.54 43.29
N VAL A 209 3.94 4.93 42.81
CA VAL A 209 3.92 3.67 42.04
C VAL A 209 5.29 3.02 42.02
N ASP A 210 5.36 1.71 42.26
CA ASP A 210 6.59 0.95 42.15
C ASP A 210 7.14 0.92 40.72
N GLN A 211 8.40 1.33 40.53
CA GLN A 211 9.09 1.29 39.23
C GLN A 211 9.02 -0.09 38.57
N ARG A 212 9.11 -1.18 39.38
CA ARG A 212 9.01 -2.55 38.88
C ARG A 212 7.61 -2.88 38.30
N GLU A 213 6.57 -2.27 38.85
CA GLU A 213 5.20 -2.43 38.32
C GLU A 213 5.09 -1.79 36.95
N ILE A 214 5.67 -0.60 36.76
CA ILE A 214 5.69 0.07 35.44
C ILE A 214 6.48 -0.75 34.44
N VAL A 215 7.64 -1.30 34.85
CA VAL A 215 8.44 -2.19 33.99
C VAL A 215 7.63 -3.41 33.54
N ARG A 216 6.86 -4.04 34.47
CA ARG A 216 5.98 -5.16 34.11
C ARG A 216 4.89 -4.73 33.10
N LYS A 217 4.29 -3.55 33.28
CA LYS A 217 3.33 -2.98 32.33
C LYS A 217 3.96 -2.73 30.97
N LEU A 218 5.16 -2.15 30.90
CA LEU A 218 5.89 -1.92 29.65
C LEU A 218 6.17 -3.24 28.88
N VAL A 219 6.61 -4.28 29.60
CA VAL A 219 6.81 -5.61 28.98
C VAL A 219 5.49 -6.19 28.45
N ALA A 220 4.39 -6.04 29.20
CA ALA A 220 3.07 -6.45 28.74
C ALA A 220 2.61 -5.68 27.50
N LEU A 221 3.03 -4.42 27.36
CA LEU A 221 2.81 -3.57 26.17
C LEU A 221 3.79 -3.87 25.02
N GLN A 222 4.58 -4.94 25.09
CA GLN A 222 5.57 -5.34 24.09
C GLN A 222 6.76 -4.38 23.93
N TYR A 223 7.06 -3.52 24.93
CA TYR A 223 8.31 -2.80 24.99
C TYR A 223 9.45 -3.73 25.38
N LYS A 224 10.61 -3.52 24.77
CA LYS A 224 11.81 -4.32 25.06
C LYS A 224 12.77 -3.54 25.96
N ARG A 225 13.32 -4.19 26.97
CA ARG A 225 14.41 -3.59 27.74
C ARG A 225 15.69 -3.63 26.92
N ASN A 226 16.28 -2.47 26.70
CA ASN A 226 17.57 -2.37 26.03
C ASN A 226 18.35 -1.19 26.61
N ASP A 227 19.29 -1.51 27.48
CA ASP A 227 20.09 -0.49 28.20
C ASP A 227 21.24 0.03 27.29
N ALA A 228 21.68 -0.73 26.28
CA ALA A 228 22.78 -0.38 25.40
C ALA A 228 22.35 0.38 24.13
N ALA A 229 21.34 -0.13 23.41
CA ALA A 229 20.81 0.48 22.19
C ALA A 229 19.39 0.98 22.44
N PHE A 230 19.26 2.24 22.85
CA PHE A 230 17.98 2.85 23.17
C PHE A 230 17.32 3.38 21.90
N ALA A 231 16.36 2.65 21.42
CA ALA A 231 15.62 2.95 20.20
C ALA A 231 14.10 2.91 20.45
N ARG A 232 13.32 3.29 19.47
CA ARG A 232 11.87 3.26 19.49
C ARG A 232 11.34 1.90 19.96
N GLY A 233 10.33 1.90 20.84
CA GLY A 233 9.75 0.68 21.42
C GLY A 233 10.60 0.02 22.48
N ASN A 234 11.66 0.69 22.92
CA ASN A 234 12.50 0.22 24.03
C ASN A 234 12.32 1.05 25.28
N PHE A 235 12.64 0.46 26.41
CA PHE A 235 12.83 1.16 27.67
C PHE A 235 14.17 0.76 28.29
N ARG A 236 14.70 1.62 29.15
CA ARG A 236 15.89 1.32 29.95
C ARG A 236 15.75 1.86 31.36
N VAL A 237 16.45 1.24 32.31
CA VAL A 237 16.42 1.63 33.71
C VAL A 237 17.84 2.00 34.12
N LYS A 238 18.01 3.22 34.66
CA LYS A 238 19.29 3.75 35.18
C LYS A 238 19.07 4.30 36.59
N GLY A 239 19.25 3.44 37.59
CA GLY A 239 18.96 3.81 38.99
C GLY A 239 17.49 4.18 39.15
N ASP A 240 17.22 5.36 39.67
CA ASP A 240 15.87 5.89 39.89
C ASP A 240 15.23 6.50 38.65
N ASN A 241 15.86 6.37 37.50
CA ASN A 241 15.34 6.86 36.24
C ASN A 241 14.87 5.71 35.34
N LEU A 242 13.62 5.79 34.90
CA LEU A 242 13.04 4.95 33.87
C LEU A 242 12.89 5.78 32.57
N GLU A 243 13.58 5.38 31.52
CA GLU A 243 13.50 6.04 30.23
C GLU A 243 12.69 5.17 29.26
N ILE A 244 11.73 5.76 28.57
CA ILE A 244 10.79 5.10 27.65
C ILE A 244 10.86 5.80 26.31
N PHE A 245 11.12 5.05 25.21
CA PHE A 245 11.04 5.57 23.88
C PHE A 245 9.71 5.11 23.22
N PRO A 246 8.70 5.99 23.14
CA PRO A 246 7.38 5.61 22.66
C PRO A 246 7.38 5.11 21.21
N SER A 247 6.45 4.22 20.88
CA SER A 247 6.31 3.65 19.53
C SER A 247 5.93 4.67 18.45
N HIS A 248 5.33 5.79 18.83
CA HIS A 248 4.82 6.83 17.93
C HIS A 248 5.72 8.08 17.84
N TYR A 249 6.80 8.16 18.62
CA TYR A 249 7.75 9.28 18.58
C TYR A 249 8.93 8.98 17.65
N GLU A 250 9.48 10.03 17.05
CA GLU A 250 10.64 9.96 16.15
C GLU A 250 11.94 10.28 16.87
N ASP A 251 12.00 11.45 17.48
CA ASP A 251 13.23 12.03 18.03
C ASP A 251 13.13 12.36 19.51
N SER A 252 12.07 11.92 20.19
CA SER A 252 11.81 12.23 21.57
C SER A 252 11.56 10.99 22.41
N ALA A 253 12.02 10.99 23.64
CA ALA A 253 11.76 9.95 24.62
C ALA A 253 11.37 10.57 25.96
N TRP A 254 10.77 9.78 26.82
CA TRP A 254 10.38 10.20 28.16
C TRP A 254 11.34 9.64 29.20
N ARG A 255 11.71 10.49 30.18
CA ARG A 255 12.40 10.10 31.39
C ARG A 255 11.49 10.34 32.58
N VAL A 256 11.21 9.29 33.31
CA VAL A 256 10.44 9.31 34.56
C VAL A 256 11.44 9.12 35.70
N SER A 257 11.63 10.15 36.51
CA SER A 257 12.53 10.16 37.65
C SER A 257 11.77 9.88 38.96
N PHE A 258 12.27 8.97 39.76
CA PHE A 258 11.63 8.55 41.01
C PHE A 258 12.41 9.03 42.22
N PHE A 259 11.66 9.36 43.27
CA PHE A 259 12.19 9.47 44.62
C PHE A 259 11.48 8.43 45.49
N GLY A 260 12.15 7.30 45.75
CA GLY A 260 11.49 6.12 46.29
C GLY A 260 10.44 5.58 45.32
N ASP A 261 9.19 5.50 45.80
CA ASP A 261 8.04 5.05 44.98
C ASP A 261 7.21 6.22 44.41
N GLU A 262 7.69 7.46 44.52
CA GLU A 262 6.99 8.63 43.98
C GLU A 262 7.65 9.13 42.71
N ILE A 263 6.84 9.45 41.70
CA ILE A 263 7.30 10.08 40.44
C ILE A 263 7.59 11.57 40.74
N GLU A 264 8.88 11.92 40.87
CA GLU A 264 9.31 13.28 41.14
C GLU A 264 9.20 14.18 39.92
N GLU A 265 9.65 13.70 38.76
CA GLU A 265 9.66 14.47 37.53
C GLU A 265 9.42 13.55 36.30
N ILE A 266 8.71 14.11 35.32
CA ILE A 266 8.60 13.52 33.99
C ILE A 266 9.14 14.53 32.96
N THR A 267 10.14 14.11 32.18
CA THR A 267 10.76 14.98 31.19
C THR A 267 10.73 14.33 29.82
N GLU A 268 10.46 15.13 28.81
CA GLU A 268 10.74 14.80 27.42
C GLU A 268 12.18 15.18 27.10
N PHE A 269 12.91 14.30 26.44
CA PHE A 269 14.30 14.52 26.09
C PHE A 269 14.64 13.92 24.72
N ASP A 270 15.64 14.48 24.07
CA ASP A 270 16.24 13.93 22.86
C ASP A 270 17.10 12.69 23.20
N PRO A 271 16.76 11.50 22.73
CA PRO A 271 17.47 10.26 23.07
C PRO A 271 18.91 10.21 22.55
N LEU A 272 19.25 10.98 21.50
CA LEU A 272 20.59 11.05 20.91
C LEU A 272 21.53 11.94 21.76
N THR A 273 21.06 13.11 22.12
CA THR A 273 21.87 14.10 22.85
C THR A 273 21.69 14.07 24.36
N GLY A 274 20.61 13.42 24.82
CA GLY A 274 20.20 13.40 26.23
C GLY A 274 19.65 14.73 26.75
N LYS A 275 19.51 15.75 25.89
CA LYS A 275 19.04 17.09 26.29
C LYS A 275 17.54 17.07 26.58
N LYS A 276 17.17 17.72 27.67
CA LYS A 276 15.79 17.97 28.06
C LYS A 276 15.12 18.90 27.05
N VAL A 277 13.97 18.48 26.52
CA VAL A 277 13.10 19.24 25.61
C VAL A 277 12.02 19.96 26.41
N ALA A 278 11.32 19.23 27.27
CA ALA A 278 10.20 19.76 28.07
C ALA A 278 10.06 19.04 29.41
N SER A 279 9.39 19.70 30.37
CA SER A 279 8.85 19.06 31.57
C SER A 279 7.37 18.78 31.37
N LEU A 280 6.94 17.56 31.71
CA LEU A 280 5.59 17.09 31.54
C LEU A 280 4.93 16.82 32.90
N ASN A 281 3.64 17.09 33.03
CA ASN A 281 2.87 16.77 34.22
C ASN A 281 2.33 15.33 34.19
N ALA A 282 2.10 14.80 32.99
CA ALA A 282 1.62 13.45 32.77
C ALA A 282 2.03 12.95 31.40
N ILE A 283 2.15 11.63 31.26
CA ILE A 283 2.32 10.95 29.97
C ILE A 283 1.34 9.79 29.91
N ARG A 284 0.91 9.47 28.69
CA ARG A 284 0.09 8.30 28.39
C ARG A 284 0.86 7.33 27.52
N VAL A 285 1.07 6.13 28.04
CA VAL A 285 1.87 5.09 27.39
C VAL A 285 0.97 4.16 26.60
N TYR A 286 1.24 4.05 25.30
CA TYR A 286 0.56 3.17 24.35
C TYR A 286 1.39 1.92 24.08
N ALA A 287 0.72 0.85 23.62
CA ALA A 287 1.39 -0.38 23.25
C ALA A 287 2.37 -0.21 22.08
N ASN A 288 3.42 -1.02 22.07
CA ASN A 288 4.43 -1.06 21.00
C ASN A 288 4.01 -1.97 19.82
N SER A 289 2.81 -2.52 19.85
CA SER A 289 2.23 -3.32 18.78
C SER A 289 0.71 -3.14 18.77
N HIS A 290 0.10 -3.12 17.61
CA HIS A 290 -1.35 -3.12 17.47
C HIS A 290 -1.98 -4.45 17.88
N TYR A 291 -1.23 -5.56 17.80
CA TYR A 291 -1.69 -6.91 18.17
C TYR A 291 -1.40 -7.27 19.65
N VAL A 292 -1.25 -6.27 20.49
CA VAL A 292 -1.11 -6.47 21.92
C VAL A 292 -2.43 -7.00 22.51
N THR A 293 -2.34 -8.03 23.34
CA THR A 293 -3.52 -8.68 23.95
C THR A 293 -3.30 -8.88 25.43
N PRO A 294 -4.29 -8.52 26.29
CA PRO A 294 -4.20 -8.75 27.74
C PRO A 294 -3.94 -10.22 28.08
N GLY A 295 -3.12 -10.47 29.08
CA GLY A 295 -2.70 -11.85 29.49
C GLY A 295 -3.84 -12.83 29.68
N PRO A 296 -4.96 -12.49 30.37
CA PRO A 296 -6.12 -13.38 30.49
C PRO A 296 -6.75 -13.74 29.14
N THR A 297 -6.93 -12.76 28.25
CA THR A 297 -7.47 -12.98 26.88
C THR A 297 -6.53 -13.85 26.06
N LEU A 298 -5.22 -13.66 26.19
CA LEU A 298 -4.21 -14.46 25.50
C LEU A 298 -4.26 -15.93 25.92
N LYS A 299 -4.49 -16.23 27.20
CA LYS A 299 -4.66 -17.59 27.71
C LYS A 299 -5.93 -18.25 27.13
N GLN A 300 -7.06 -17.53 27.11
CA GLN A 300 -8.30 -18.01 26.52
C GLN A 300 -8.13 -18.27 25.02
N ALA A 301 -7.45 -17.38 24.30
CA ALA A 301 -7.13 -17.56 22.89
C ALA A 301 -6.28 -18.82 22.67
N ALA A 302 -5.24 -19.04 23.49
CA ALA A 302 -4.41 -20.22 23.39
C ALA A 302 -5.19 -21.54 23.64
N GLU A 303 -6.16 -21.54 24.57
CA GLU A 303 -7.05 -22.68 24.80
C GLU A 303 -7.97 -22.93 23.60
N ALA A 304 -8.54 -21.87 23.03
CA ALA A 304 -9.40 -21.98 21.85
C ALA A 304 -8.62 -22.48 20.62
N ILE A 305 -7.38 -22.02 20.42
CA ILE A 305 -6.48 -22.49 19.35
C ILE A 305 -6.19 -23.99 19.52
N ARG A 306 -5.89 -24.46 20.75
CA ARG A 306 -5.66 -25.89 21.03
C ARG A 306 -6.89 -26.71 20.71
N HIS A 307 -8.08 -26.20 21.03
CA HIS A 307 -9.33 -26.89 20.75
C HIS A 307 -9.59 -27.03 19.24
N GLU A 308 -9.44 -25.93 18.49
CA GLU A 308 -9.56 -25.97 17.02
C GLU A 308 -8.54 -26.93 16.40
N LEU A 309 -7.27 -26.87 16.88
CA LEU A 309 -6.24 -27.82 16.44
C LEU A 309 -6.65 -29.27 16.64
N ALA A 310 -7.12 -29.62 17.84
CA ALA A 310 -7.53 -31.00 18.16
C ALA A 310 -8.66 -31.48 17.25
N GLU A 311 -9.66 -30.67 16.98
CA GLU A 311 -10.76 -31.03 16.06
C GLU A 311 -10.25 -31.15 14.62
N ARG A 312 -9.40 -30.19 14.15
CA ARG A 312 -8.88 -30.26 12.80
C ARG A 312 -7.94 -31.46 12.57
N LEU A 313 -7.17 -31.86 13.57
CA LEU A 313 -6.33 -33.07 13.49
C LEU A 313 -7.17 -34.32 13.36
N LYS A 314 -8.30 -34.46 14.09
CA LYS A 314 -9.24 -35.58 13.94
C LYS A 314 -9.80 -35.65 12.51
N GLU A 315 -10.18 -34.50 11.92
CA GLU A 315 -10.70 -34.46 10.55
C GLU A 315 -9.62 -34.88 9.53
N LEU A 316 -8.40 -34.34 9.64
CA LEU A 316 -7.30 -34.65 8.72
C LEU A 316 -6.90 -36.13 8.81
N VAL A 317 -6.74 -36.65 10.01
CA VAL A 317 -6.41 -38.07 10.22
C VAL A 317 -7.56 -38.97 9.73
N GLY A 318 -8.81 -38.62 10.02
CA GLY A 318 -9.99 -39.36 9.56
C GLY A 318 -10.14 -39.37 8.03
N SER A 319 -9.64 -38.34 7.34
CA SER A 319 -9.60 -38.30 5.88
C SER A 319 -8.30 -38.82 5.25
N GLY A 320 -7.39 -39.39 6.05
CA GLY A 320 -6.15 -40.01 5.57
C GLY A 320 -5.05 -38.97 5.23
N LYS A 321 -5.22 -37.69 5.56
CA LYS A 321 -4.26 -36.59 5.33
C LYS A 321 -3.25 -36.50 6.49
N LEU A 322 -2.41 -37.55 6.62
CA LEU A 322 -1.48 -37.65 7.75
C LEU A 322 -0.34 -36.66 7.72
N LEU A 323 0.14 -36.29 6.52
CA LEU A 323 1.20 -35.30 6.34
C LEU A 323 0.72 -33.92 6.73
N GLU A 324 -0.47 -33.54 6.29
CA GLU A 324 -1.13 -32.28 6.62
C GLU A 324 -1.41 -32.19 8.12
N ALA A 325 -1.83 -33.27 8.74
CA ALA A 325 -2.05 -33.32 10.19
C ALA A 325 -0.76 -33.07 10.97
N GLN A 326 0.34 -33.77 10.62
CA GLN A 326 1.64 -33.61 11.25
C GLN A 326 2.18 -32.19 11.09
N ARG A 327 2.10 -31.64 9.89
CA ARG A 327 2.53 -30.29 9.57
C ARG A 327 1.79 -29.23 10.40
N LEU A 328 0.47 -29.36 10.48
CA LEU A 328 -0.38 -28.47 11.25
C LEU A 328 -0.09 -28.52 12.74
N GLU A 329 0.05 -29.74 13.29
CA GLU A 329 0.36 -29.97 14.70
C GLU A 329 1.68 -29.34 15.11
N GLN A 330 2.75 -29.59 14.35
CA GLN A 330 4.08 -29.04 14.63
C GLN A 330 4.07 -27.52 14.61
N ARG A 331 3.49 -26.92 13.56
CA ARG A 331 3.45 -25.47 13.42
C ARG A 331 2.64 -24.81 14.52
N THR A 332 1.43 -25.30 14.77
CA THR A 332 0.54 -24.68 15.76
C THR A 332 1.05 -24.86 17.18
N SER A 333 1.66 -25.99 17.51
CA SER A 333 2.28 -26.21 18.82
C SER A 333 3.44 -25.26 19.06
N PHE A 334 4.31 -25.07 18.06
CA PHE A 334 5.39 -24.09 18.15
C PHE A 334 4.88 -22.65 18.33
N ASP A 335 3.86 -22.25 17.55
CA ASP A 335 3.24 -20.92 17.68
C ASP A 335 2.66 -20.72 19.09
N LEU A 336 2.02 -21.75 19.68
CA LEU A 336 1.46 -21.70 21.04
C LEU A 336 2.55 -21.59 22.11
N GLU A 337 3.69 -22.26 21.95
CA GLU A 337 4.85 -22.13 22.84
C GLU A 337 5.41 -20.71 22.80
N MET A 338 5.56 -20.13 21.61
CA MET A 338 6.01 -18.76 21.45
C MET A 338 5.04 -17.75 22.08
N ILE A 339 3.74 -17.93 21.88
CA ILE A 339 2.69 -17.09 22.48
C ILE A 339 2.77 -17.17 24.01
N ALA A 340 2.96 -18.37 24.57
CA ALA A 340 3.08 -18.54 26.03
C ALA A 340 4.35 -17.89 26.61
N ALA A 341 5.47 -17.94 25.87
CA ALA A 341 6.76 -17.43 26.31
C ALA A 341 6.90 -15.92 26.15
N THR A 342 6.43 -15.36 25.04
CA THR A 342 6.69 -13.96 24.64
C THR A 342 5.43 -13.11 24.47
N GLY A 343 4.25 -13.71 24.51
CA GLY A 343 2.98 -13.04 24.20
C GLY A 343 2.72 -12.86 22.70
N SER A 344 3.58 -13.37 21.82
CA SER A 344 3.45 -13.23 20.35
C SER A 344 4.12 -14.39 19.62
N CYS A 345 3.82 -14.56 18.33
CA CYS A 345 4.51 -15.50 17.43
C CYS A 345 4.59 -14.92 16.01
N ALA A 346 5.41 -15.53 15.15
CA ALA A 346 5.46 -15.17 13.74
C ALA A 346 4.12 -15.53 13.05
N GLY A 347 3.44 -14.52 12.47
CA GLY A 347 2.12 -14.71 11.87
C GLY A 347 0.97 -14.73 12.90
N ILE A 348 1.12 -14.08 14.04
CA ILE A 348 0.10 -14.01 15.10
C ILE A 348 -1.26 -13.50 14.57
N GLU A 349 -1.26 -12.72 13.51
CA GLU A 349 -2.46 -12.25 12.83
C GLU A 349 -3.37 -13.39 12.33
N ASN A 350 -2.81 -14.58 12.05
CA ASN A 350 -3.62 -15.74 11.65
C ASN A 350 -4.54 -16.26 12.78
N TYR A 351 -4.26 -15.86 14.01
CA TYR A 351 -5.06 -16.15 15.20
C TYR A 351 -5.95 -14.97 15.62
N SER A 352 -6.09 -13.93 14.78
CA SER A 352 -6.80 -12.67 15.10
C SER A 352 -8.22 -12.91 15.62
N ARG A 353 -8.96 -13.88 15.07
CA ARG A 353 -10.30 -14.25 15.55
C ARG A 353 -10.33 -14.53 17.05
N PHE A 354 -9.40 -15.34 17.55
CA PHE A 354 -9.31 -15.70 18.97
C PHE A 354 -8.79 -14.57 19.84
N LEU A 355 -7.84 -13.79 19.32
CA LEU A 355 -7.25 -12.65 20.03
C LEU A 355 -8.23 -11.48 20.20
N THR A 356 -9.21 -11.36 19.29
CA THR A 356 -10.19 -10.26 19.28
C THR A 356 -11.59 -10.69 19.68
N GLY A 357 -11.79 -12.00 19.96
CA GLY A 357 -13.09 -12.55 20.36
C GLY A 357 -14.18 -12.52 19.27
N ARG A 358 -13.79 -12.47 17.98
CA ARG A 358 -14.70 -12.46 16.84
C ARG A 358 -15.27 -13.85 16.59
N LEU A 359 -16.51 -13.87 16.08
CA LEU A 359 -17.16 -15.11 15.64
C LEU A 359 -16.59 -15.58 14.28
N PRO A 360 -16.71 -16.87 13.95
CA PRO A 360 -16.33 -17.38 12.63
C PRO A 360 -17.01 -16.60 11.50
N GLY A 361 -16.23 -16.17 10.52
CA GLY A 361 -16.70 -15.40 9.37
C GLY A 361 -16.81 -13.89 9.59
N GLU A 362 -16.70 -13.40 10.83
CA GLU A 362 -16.64 -11.97 11.11
C GLU A 362 -15.28 -11.36 10.65
N PRO A 363 -15.28 -10.11 10.17
CA PRO A 363 -14.05 -9.44 9.79
C PRO A 363 -13.16 -9.14 11.02
N PRO A 364 -11.84 -9.09 10.86
CA PRO A 364 -10.96 -8.60 11.90
C PRO A 364 -11.20 -7.11 12.15
N PRO A 365 -10.82 -6.58 13.32
CA PRO A 365 -10.83 -5.15 13.58
C PRO A 365 -9.92 -4.41 12.59
N THR A 366 -10.41 -3.33 12.00
CA THR A 366 -9.69 -2.52 11.01
C THR A 366 -9.63 -1.06 11.42
N LEU A 367 -8.94 -0.22 10.65
CA LEU A 367 -8.89 1.23 10.89
C LEU A 367 -10.30 1.86 10.95
N PHE A 368 -11.29 1.28 10.24
CA PHE A 368 -12.67 1.77 10.26
C PHE A 368 -13.35 1.68 11.63
N GLU A 369 -12.91 0.77 12.51
CA GLU A 369 -13.38 0.72 13.89
C GLU A 369 -12.78 1.82 14.77
N TYR A 370 -11.61 2.33 14.40
CA TYR A 370 -10.96 3.46 15.09
C TYR A 370 -11.55 4.81 14.67
N LEU A 371 -12.25 4.89 13.54
CA LEU A 371 -12.85 6.15 13.08
C LEU A 371 -14.07 6.53 13.94
N PRO A 372 -14.20 7.81 14.35
CA PRO A 372 -15.41 8.28 15.02
C PRO A 372 -16.62 8.24 14.07
N GLU A 373 -17.82 8.11 14.63
CA GLU A 373 -19.05 8.00 13.83
C GLU A 373 -19.31 9.24 12.96
N ASN A 374 -18.88 10.42 13.45
CA ASN A 374 -18.99 11.68 12.73
C ASN A 374 -17.85 11.93 11.73
N ALA A 375 -16.98 10.97 11.47
CA ALA A 375 -15.90 11.13 10.49
C ALA A 375 -16.45 11.36 9.07
N LEU A 376 -15.60 11.97 8.21
CA LEU A 376 -15.79 12.05 6.77
C LEU A 376 -14.84 11.09 6.07
N LEU A 377 -15.29 10.46 4.99
CA LEU A 377 -14.44 9.65 4.13
C LEU A 377 -14.34 10.30 2.74
N PHE A 378 -13.13 10.56 2.31
CA PHE A 378 -12.85 10.91 0.92
C PHE A 378 -12.21 9.71 0.24
N VAL A 379 -12.81 9.23 -0.84
CA VAL A 379 -12.27 8.12 -1.64
C VAL A 379 -11.67 8.71 -2.89
N ASP A 380 -10.34 8.91 -2.88
CA ASP A 380 -9.64 9.49 -4.01
C ASP A 380 -9.44 8.46 -5.11
N GLU A 381 -9.45 8.92 -6.38
CA GLU A 381 -9.48 8.09 -7.58
C GLU A 381 -10.49 6.92 -7.42
N SER A 382 -11.73 7.27 -7.07
CA SER A 382 -12.77 6.31 -6.66
C SER A 382 -13.06 5.25 -7.71
N HIS A 383 -12.96 5.60 -9.01
CA HIS A 383 -13.11 4.68 -10.12
C HIS A 383 -12.14 3.49 -10.08
N GLN A 384 -11.03 3.62 -9.35
CA GLN A 384 -10.04 2.57 -9.10
C GLN A 384 -10.16 2.02 -7.67
N THR A 385 -10.24 2.88 -6.68
CA THR A 385 -10.24 2.50 -5.26
C THR A 385 -11.43 1.62 -4.90
N VAL A 386 -12.63 1.96 -5.38
CA VAL A 386 -13.86 1.20 -5.08
C VAL A 386 -13.83 -0.22 -5.67
N PRO A 387 -13.50 -0.45 -6.96
CA PRO A 387 -13.33 -1.80 -7.50
C PRO A 387 -12.21 -2.61 -6.80
N GLN A 388 -11.12 -1.96 -6.41
CA GLN A 388 -10.02 -2.61 -5.70
C GLN A 388 -10.48 -3.15 -4.34
N ILE A 389 -11.27 -2.38 -3.58
CA ILE A 389 -11.90 -2.84 -2.33
C ILE A 389 -12.73 -4.10 -2.59
N GLY A 390 -13.51 -4.12 -3.68
CA GLY A 390 -14.33 -5.27 -4.07
C GLY A 390 -13.55 -6.55 -4.40
N GLY A 391 -12.31 -6.41 -4.87
CA GLY A 391 -11.46 -7.55 -5.27
C GLY A 391 -10.60 -8.16 -4.17
N MET A 392 -10.19 -7.37 -3.18
CA MET A 392 -9.16 -7.76 -2.20
C MET A 392 -9.51 -9.01 -1.38
N ALA A 393 -10.72 -9.08 -0.84
CA ALA A 393 -11.13 -10.18 0.03
C ALA A 393 -11.13 -11.54 -0.68
N ARG A 394 -11.52 -11.58 -1.98
CA ARG A 394 -11.58 -12.83 -2.75
C ARG A 394 -10.21 -13.44 -3.01
N GLY A 395 -9.21 -12.62 -3.34
CA GLY A 395 -7.84 -13.08 -3.55
C GLY A 395 -7.22 -13.66 -2.28
N ASP A 396 -7.37 -12.98 -1.15
CA ASP A 396 -6.86 -13.43 0.15
C ASP A 396 -7.54 -14.73 0.62
N HIS A 397 -8.85 -14.85 0.43
CA HIS A 397 -9.64 -16.03 0.81
C HIS A 397 -9.14 -17.30 0.11
N ARG A 398 -8.95 -17.28 -1.22
CA ARG A 398 -8.44 -18.45 -1.97
C ARG A 398 -7.10 -18.94 -1.46
N ARG A 399 -6.16 -18.02 -1.24
CA ARG A 399 -4.83 -18.33 -0.72
C ARG A 399 -4.90 -19.02 0.65
N LYS A 400 -5.73 -18.51 1.55
CA LYS A 400 -5.86 -19.03 2.91
C LYS A 400 -6.60 -20.36 2.99
N ILE A 401 -7.60 -20.59 2.14
CA ILE A 401 -8.23 -21.91 2.01
C ILE A 401 -7.16 -22.95 1.69
N THR A 402 -6.33 -22.69 0.68
CA THR A 402 -5.27 -23.64 0.29
C THR A 402 -4.31 -23.91 1.46
N LEU A 403 -3.89 -22.90 2.21
CA LEU A 403 -3.06 -23.11 3.41
C LEU A 403 -3.74 -23.96 4.47
N ALA A 404 -5.04 -23.76 4.70
CA ALA A 404 -5.81 -24.53 5.68
C ALA A 404 -6.09 -25.99 5.22
N GLU A 405 -6.36 -26.21 3.92
CA GLU A 405 -6.60 -27.52 3.34
C GLU A 405 -5.37 -28.42 3.39
N TYR A 406 -4.19 -27.84 3.18
CA TYR A 406 -2.91 -28.56 3.14
C TYR A 406 -2.14 -28.52 4.48
N GLY A 407 -2.80 -28.14 5.58
CA GLY A 407 -2.26 -28.24 6.93
C GLY A 407 -1.15 -27.23 7.28
N PHE A 408 -1.03 -26.14 6.56
CA PHE A 408 -0.07 -25.07 6.90
C PHE A 408 -0.62 -24.10 7.94
N ARG A 409 -1.95 -23.92 7.99
CA ARG A 409 -2.64 -23.05 8.95
C ARG A 409 -3.96 -23.67 9.42
N LEU A 410 -4.41 -23.23 10.59
CA LEU A 410 -5.76 -23.58 11.08
C LEU A 410 -6.85 -22.92 10.21
N PRO A 411 -8.04 -23.51 10.09
CA PRO A 411 -9.16 -22.93 9.35
C PRO A 411 -9.51 -21.50 9.78
N SER A 412 -9.33 -21.15 11.05
CA SER A 412 -9.56 -19.79 11.58
C SER A 412 -8.70 -18.72 10.92
N CYS A 413 -7.58 -19.07 10.26
CA CYS A 413 -6.76 -18.11 9.54
C CYS A 413 -7.50 -17.38 8.42
N ILE A 414 -8.59 -17.99 7.88
CA ILE A 414 -9.44 -17.43 6.83
C ILE A 414 -10.13 -16.14 7.32
N ASP A 415 -10.39 -16.00 8.61
CA ASP A 415 -11.06 -14.85 9.19
C ASP A 415 -10.12 -13.62 9.34
N ASN A 416 -8.80 -13.81 9.29
CA ASN A 416 -7.84 -12.72 9.14
C ASN A 416 -7.76 -12.27 7.67
N ARG A 417 -8.65 -11.43 7.24
CA ARG A 417 -8.83 -11.00 5.85
C ARG A 417 -9.14 -9.52 5.77
N PRO A 418 -8.97 -8.87 4.61
CA PRO A 418 -9.49 -7.53 4.44
C PRO A 418 -11.03 -7.54 4.52
N LEU A 419 -11.62 -6.38 4.80
CA LEU A 419 -13.07 -6.21 4.75
C LEU A 419 -13.60 -6.64 3.39
N ARG A 420 -14.74 -7.33 3.39
CA ARG A 420 -15.53 -7.53 2.19
C ARG A 420 -16.19 -6.22 1.79
N PHE A 421 -16.57 -6.09 0.53
CA PHE A 421 -17.18 -4.86 0.03
C PHE A 421 -18.44 -4.43 0.80
N ASN A 422 -19.33 -5.37 1.10
CA ASN A 422 -20.54 -5.11 1.87
C ASN A 422 -20.26 -4.72 3.34
N GLU A 423 -19.20 -5.27 3.93
CA GLU A 423 -18.75 -4.90 5.28
C GLU A 423 -18.18 -3.48 5.29
N TRP A 424 -17.34 -3.16 4.32
CA TRP A 424 -16.81 -1.80 4.13
C TRP A 424 -17.94 -0.80 3.88
N ASP A 425 -18.89 -1.11 2.99
CA ASP A 425 -20.02 -0.23 2.69
C ASP A 425 -20.90 0.03 3.92
N ALA A 426 -21.05 -0.97 4.81
CA ALA A 426 -21.77 -0.81 6.07
C ALA A 426 -20.99 0.01 7.11
N MET A 427 -19.65 -0.15 7.17
CA MET A 427 -18.79 0.49 8.19
C MET A 427 -18.38 1.91 7.84
N ARG A 428 -18.25 2.23 6.55
CA ARG A 428 -17.78 3.55 6.14
C ARG A 428 -18.69 4.68 6.61
N PRO A 429 -18.11 5.82 6.99
CA PRO A 429 -18.86 7.03 7.32
C PRO A 429 -19.44 7.70 6.06
N GLN A 430 -19.99 8.89 6.21
CA GLN A 430 -20.37 9.78 5.13
C GLN A 430 -19.22 9.96 4.14
N SER A 431 -19.46 9.76 2.84
CA SER A 431 -18.37 9.58 1.87
C SER A 431 -18.49 10.47 0.65
N VAL A 432 -17.37 11.08 0.27
CA VAL A 432 -17.19 11.84 -0.97
C VAL A 432 -16.28 11.02 -1.90
N TYR A 433 -16.80 10.62 -3.04
CA TYR A 433 -16.04 9.91 -4.07
C TYR A 433 -15.43 10.91 -5.05
N VAL A 434 -14.13 10.96 -5.10
CA VAL A 434 -13.37 11.96 -5.86
C VAL A 434 -12.74 11.30 -7.06
N SER A 435 -13.09 11.73 -8.27
CA SER A 435 -12.52 11.19 -9.51
C SER A 435 -12.71 12.14 -10.69
N ALA A 436 -11.81 12.06 -11.68
CA ALA A 436 -12.02 12.69 -12.99
C ALA A 436 -12.98 11.89 -13.89
N THR A 437 -13.18 10.62 -13.54
CA THR A 437 -14.02 9.65 -14.27
C THR A 437 -14.72 8.74 -13.26
N PRO A 438 -15.72 9.22 -12.50
CA PRO A 438 -16.44 8.41 -11.52
C PRO A 438 -16.93 7.09 -12.12
N GLY A 439 -16.90 6.02 -11.35
CA GLY A 439 -17.35 4.71 -11.77
C GLY A 439 -18.88 4.53 -11.67
N THR A 440 -19.38 3.44 -12.24
CA THR A 440 -20.82 3.15 -12.28
C THR A 440 -21.41 3.03 -10.87
N TRP A 441 -20.69 2.38 -9.96
CA TRP A 441 -21.20 2.13 -8.61
C TRP A 441 -21.48 3.43 -7.83
N GLU A 442 -20.52 4.37 -7.80
CA GLU A 442 -20.71 5.65 -7.09
C GLU A 442 -21.79 6.51 -7.76
N MET A 443 -21.90 6.48 -9.08
CA MET A 443 -22.94 7.20 -9.83
C MET A 443 -24.33 6.61 -9.54
N GLU A 444 -24.47 5.30 -9.46
CA GLU A 444 -25.72 4.64 -9.07
C GLU A 444 -26.14 5.02 -7.64
N ARG A 445 -25.15 5.08 -6.70
CA ARG A 445 -25.44 5.44 -5.31
C ARG A 445 -25.90 6.88 -5.12
N THR A 446 -25.51 7.79 -6.00
CA THR A 446 -25.96 9.20 -5.98
C THR A 446 -27.13 9.45 -6.94
N GLY A 447 -27.70 8.42 -7.57
CA GLY A 447 -28.77 8.58 -8.57
C GLY A 447 -28.33 9.41 -9.79
N GLY A 448 -27.04 9.40 -10.11
CA GLY A 448 -26.44 10.17 -11.21
C GLY A 448 -26.11 11.62 -10.83
N VAL A 449 -26.34 12.04 -9.58
CA VAL A 449 -26.00 13.39 -9.13
C VAL A 449 -24.50 13.48 -8.78
N PHE A 450 -23.83 14.51 -9.24
CA PHE A 450 -22.44 14.80 -8.95
C PHE A 450 -22.19 16.31 -8.90
N THR A 451 -21.20 16.70 -8.11
CA THR A 451 -20.64 18.06 -8.08
C THR A 451 -19.50 18.13 -9.09
N GLU A 452 -19.53 19.09 -10.02
CA GLU A 452 -18.55 19.22 -11.08
C GLU A 452 -17.45 20.23 -10.74
N GLN A 453 -16.19 19.86 -11.02
CA GLN A 453 -15.03 20.74 -10.87
C GLN A 453 -14.09 20.56 -12.08
N VAL A 454 -14.41 21.22 -13.17
CA VAL A 454 -13.71 21.15 -14.48
C VAL A 454 -12.74 22.28 -14.66
N ILE A 455 -13.07 23.48 -14.18
CA ILE A 455 -12.23 24.68 -14.36
C ILE A 455 -10.94 24.55 -13.55
N ARG A 456 -9.80 24.70 -14.23
CA ARG A 456 -8.48 24.83 -13.63
C ARG A 456 -8.20 26.31 -13.34
N PRO A 457 -7.89 26.67 -12.10
CA PRO A 457 -7.55 28.07 -11.77
C PRO A 457 -6.34 28.61 -12.53
N THR A 458 -5.44 27.73 -12.98
CA THR A 458 -4.26 28.05 -13.80
C THR A 458 -4.58 28.41 -15.26
N GLY A 459 -5.83 28.30 -15.67
CA GLY A 459 -6.26 28.52 -17.05
C GLY A 459 -5.90 27.42 -18.03
N LEU A 460 -5.22 26.35 -17.58
CA LEU A 460 -4.78 25.26 -18.47
C LEU A 460 -5.97 24.54 -19.10
N ILE A 461 -5.92 24.45 -20.41
CA ILE A 461 -6.96 23.81 -21.24
C ILE A 461 -6.56 22.34 -21.49
N ASP A 462 -7.53 21.43 -21.54
CA ASP A 462 -7.26 20.05 -21.92
C ASP A 462 -6.56 20.00 -23.30
N PRO A 463 -5.64 19.05 -23.54
CA PRO A 463 -4.86 19.02 -24.77
C PRO A 463 -5.74 18.73 -25.99
N PRO A 464 -5.38 19.24 -27.19
CA PRO A 464 -6.02 18.82 -28.43
C PRO A 464 -5.74 17.33 -28.67
N VAL A 465 -6.74 16.62 -29.18
CA VAL A 465 -6.67 15.19 -29.50
C VAL A 465 -6.75 15.02 -31.02
N GLU A 466 -5.71 14.43 -31.60
CA GLU A 466 -5.62 14.09 -33.01
C GLU A 466 -5.76 12.59 -33.22
N VAL A 467 -6.49 12.16 -34.27
CA VAL A 467 -6.53 10.76 -34.64
C VAL A 467 -5.72 10.60 -35.94
N ARG A 468 -4.80 9.63 -35.95
CA ARG A 468 -3.90 9.36 -37.09
C ARG A 468 -3.92 7.86 -37.42
N PRO A 469 -3.67 7.46 -38.68
CA PRO A 469 -3.68 6.06 -39.12
C PRO A 469 -2.65 5.21 -38.40
N VAL A 470 -2.95 3.91 -38.21
CA VAL A 470 -2.05 2.94 -37.55
C VAL A 470 -0.87 2.54 -38.46
N GLU A 471 -1.02 2.55 -39.78
CA GLU A 471 -0.02 2.05 -40.74
C GLU A 471 1.38 2.67 -40.53
N ALA A 472 1.46 3.96 -40.23
CA ALA A 472 2.74 4.69 -40.02
C ALA A 472 2.95 5.11 -38.56
N GLN A 473 2.24 4.53 -37.58
CA GLN A 473 2.21 5.00 -36.20
C GLN A 473 3.60 5.08 -35.55
N VAL A 474 4.53 4.17 -35.87
CA VAL A 474 5.87 4.14 -35.24
C VAL A 474 6.76 5.24 -35.83
N ASP A 475 6.77 5.42 -37.14
CA ASP A 475 7.59 6.41 -37.80
C ASP A 475 7.11 7.85 -37.50
N ASP A 476 5.79 8.04 -37.47
CA ASP A 476 5.16 9.29 -37.06
C ASP A 476 5.46 9.63 -35.61
N LEU A 477 5.37 8.62 -34.71
CA LEU A 477 5.74 8.76 -33.31
C LEU A 477 7.21 9.19 -33.14
N VAL A 478 8.16 8.60 -33.90
CA VAL A 478 9.58 8.98 -33.86
C VAL A 478 9.76 10.46 -34.20
N HIS A 479 9.07 10.93 -35.25
CA HIS A 479 9.10 12.34 -35.66
C HIS A 479 8.57 13.25 -34.57
N GLU A 480 7.38 12.97 -34.06
CA GLU A 480 6.70 13.76 -33.04
C GLU A 480 7.46 13.77 -31.70
N ALA A 481 8.03 12.64 -31.31
CA ALA A 481 8.84 12.53 -30.10
C ALA A 481 10.12 13.38 -30.20
N ARG A 482 10.78 13.39 -31.37
CA ARG A 482 11.96 14.24 -31.61
C ARG A 482 11.63 15.71 -31.52
N GLU A 483 10.55 16.14 -32.17
CA GLU A 483 10.12 17.52 -32.12
C GLU A 483 9.76 17.97 -30.70
N THR A 484 9.06 17.11 -29.95
CA THR A 484 8.68 17.38 -28.56
C THR A 484 9.91 17.46 -27.66
N ALA A 485 10.86 16.52 -27.80
CA ALA A 485 12.12 16.51 -27.03
C ALA A 485 13.01 17.74 -27.34
N ARG A 486 13.07 18.18 -28.61
CA ARG A 486 13.79 19.41 -28.99
C ARG A 486 13.24 20.66 -28.32
N LYS A 487 11.95 20.71 -28.04
CA LYS A 487 11.31 21.79 -27.28
C LYS A 487 11.58 21.71 -25.77
N GLY A 488 12.24 20.65 -25.31
CA GLY A 488 12.52 20.41 -23.89
C GLY A 488 11.40 19.72 -23.12
N TYR A 489 10.35 19.25 -23.80
CA TYR A 489 9.23 18.55 -23.21
C TYR A 489 9.43 17.02 -23.20
N ARG A 490 8.59 16.31 -22.44
CA ARG A 490 8.60 14.86 -22.29
C ARG A 490 7.48 14.21 -23.05
N VAL A 491 7.68 12.97 -23.44
CA VAL A 491 6.74 12.17 -24.23
C VAL A 491 6.33 10.92 -23.43
N LEU A 492 5.03 10.68 -23.36
CA LEU A 492 4.44 9.46 -22.83
C LEU A 492 3.84 8.64 -23.96
N VAL A 493 4.20 7.36 -24.05
CA VAL A 493 3.69 6.45 -25.08
C VAL A 493 3.00 5.26 -24.41
N THR A 494 1.77 4.95 -24.82
CA THR A 494 1.05 3.78 -24.30
C THR A 494 0.91 2.70 -25.36
N THR A 495 1.26 1.46 -24.98
CA THR A 495 1.14 0.25 -25.78
C THR A 495 0.13 -0.73 -25.16
N LEU A 496 -0.20 -1.82 -25.87
CA LEU A 496 -1.14 -2.84 -25.38
C LEU A 496 -0.46 -4.00 -24.66
N THR A 497 0.80 -4.29 -24.95
CA THR A 497 1.50 -5.45 -24.42
C THR A 497 2.91 -5.09 -23.95
N LYS A 498 3.48 -5.89 -23.03
CA LYS A 498 4.86 -5.75 -22.55
C LYS A 498 5.86 -5.86 -23.71
N ARG A 499 5.70 -6.88 -24.54
CA ARG A 499 6.56 -7.11 -25.70
C ARG A 499 6.57 -5.91 -26.65
N MET A 500 5.39 -5.35 -26.96
CA MET A 500 5.29 -4.15 -27.79
C MET A 500 6.00 -2.94 -27.16
N ALA A 501 5.94 -2.82 -25.81
CA ALA A 501 6.64 -1.74 -25.10
C ALA A 501 8.17 -1.91 -25.19
N GLU A 502 8.65 -3.13 -25.05
CA GLU A 502 10.08 -3.48 -25.16
C GLU A 502 10.60 -3.27 -26.57
N ASP A 503 9.95 -3.89 -27.56
CA ASP A 503 10.31 -3.77 -28.98
C ASP A 503 10.29 -2.28 -29.44
N LEU A 504 9.28 -1.52 -29.01
CA LEU A 504 9.20 -0.09 -29.32
C LEU A 504 10.30 0.71 -28.66
N THR A 505 10.64 0.38 -27.42
CA THR A 505 11.73 1.06 -26.70
C THR A 505 13.08 0.85 -27.38
N GLU A 506 13.36 -0.37 -27.83
CA GLU A 506 14.56 -0.70 -28.59
C GLU A 506 14.61 0.09 -29.90
N TYR A 507 13.51 0.09 -30.67
CA TYR A 507 13.42 0.82 -31.92
C TYR A 507 13.61 2.34 -31.75
N LEU A 508 12.97 2.95 -30.73
CA LEU A 508 13.12 4.38 -30.43
C LEU A 508 14.57 4.71 -29.99
N HIS A 509 15.22 3.80 -29.27
CA HIS A 509 16.61 3.95 -28.88
C HIS A 509 17.54 3.89 -30.10
N GLU A 510 17.34 2.94 -31.02
CA GLU A 510 18.08 2.85 -32.27
C GLU A 510 17.87 4.08 -33.16
N ALA A 511 16.66 4.66 -33.11
CA ALA A 511 16.36 5.93 -33.78
C ALA A 511 17.03 7.16 -33.11
N GLY A 512 17.80 6.96 -32.01
CA GLY A 512 18.57 8.01 -31.34
C GLY A 512 17.79 8.84 -30.32
N LEU A 513 16.65 8.34 -29.84
CA LEU A 513 15.86 8.96 -28.76
C LEU A 513 16.32 8.39 -27.41
N LYS A 514 16.33 9.24 -26.38
CA LYS A 514 16.54 8.78 -25.01
C LYS A 514 15.24 8.27 -24.46
N VAL A 515 15.09 6.97 -24.39
CA VAL A 515 13.84 6.28 -24.04
C VAL A 515 14.03 5.30 -22.89
N ARG A 516 12.99 5.13 -22.09
CA ARG A 516 12.84 4.06 -21.09
C ARG A 516 11.44 3.46 -21.22
N TYR A 517 11.30 2.21 -20.77
CA TYR A 517 9.98 1.58 -20.65
C TYR A 517 9.62 1.31 -19.19
N MET A 518 8.33 1.21 -18.92
CA MET A 518 7.79 0.92 -17.60
C MET A 518 6.62 -0.05 -17.70
N HIS A 519 6.69 -1.18 -16.99
CA HIS A 519 5.62 -2.19 -16.92
C HIS A 519 5.29 -2.58 -15.46
N SER A 520 4.36 -3.51 -15.28
CA SER A 520 3.84 -3.92 -13.96
C SER A 520 4.91 -4.50 -13.03
N ASP A 521 5.96 -5.09 -13.59
CA ASP A 521 6.98 -5.81 -12.83
C ASP A 521 8.12 -4.89 -12.34
N VAL A 522 8.12 -3.61 -12.77
CA VAL A 522 9.03 -2.59 -12.27
C VAL A 522 8.69 -2.28 -10.82
N GLU A 523 9.68 -2.37 -9.94
CA GLU A 523 9.51 -2.12 -8.51
C GLU A 523 9.07 -0.69 -8.23
N THR A 524 8.37 -0.48 -7.13
CA THR A 524 7.82 0.84 -6.79
C THR A 524 8.89 1.91 -6.66
N LEU A 525 10.05 1.60 -6.08
CA LEU A 525 11.18 2.53 -5.97
C LEU A 525 11.76 2.87 -7.34
N GLU A 526 12.03 1.85 -8.16
CA GLU A 526 12.52 2.03 -9.53
C GLU A 526 11.53 2.86 -10.38
N ARG A 527 10.22 2.63 -10.19
CA ARG A 527 9.18 3.43 -10.86
C ARG A 527 9.26 4.90 -10.50
N ILE A 528 9.53 5.23 -9.23
CA ILE A 528 9.68 6.61 -8.77
C ILE A 528 10.94 7.23 -9.37
N GLU A 529 12.04 6.50 -9.40
CA GLU A 529 13.28 6.93 -10.03
C GLU A 529 13.09 7.18 -11.52
N LEU A 530 12.41 6.28 -12.24
CA LEU A 530 12.07 6.44 -13.64
C LEU A 530 11.27 7.73 -13.88
N ILE A 531 10.26 8.01 -13.06
CA ILE A 531 9.44 9.23 -13.20
C ILE A 531 10.27 10.47 -12.89
N ARG A 532 11.09 10.44 -11.85
CA ARG A 532 11.99 11.52 -11.47
C ARG A 532 12.99 11.84 -12.60
N ASP A 533 13.61 10.81 -13.14
CA ASP A 533 14.61 10.93 -14.20
C ASP A 533 14.00 11.45 -15.52
N LEU A 534 12.75 11.04 -15.83
CA LEU A 534 11.97 11.61 -16.92
C LEU A 534 11.78 13.13 -16.72
N ARG A 535 11.32 13.53 -15.53
CA ARG A 535 11.10 14.95 -15.20
C ARG A 535 12.38 15.76 -15.26
N LEU A 536 13.50 15.22 -14.76
CA LEU A 536 14.82 15.83 -14.81
C LEU A 536 15.43 15.87 -16.23
N GLY A 537 14.88 15.13 -17.20
CA GLY A 537 15.38 15.09 -18.57
C GLY A 537 16.58 14.18 -18.78
N VAL A 538 16.79 13.21 -17.91
CA VAL A 538 17.78 12.15 -18.14
C VAL A 538 17.43 11.36 -19.40
N TYR A 539 16.11 11.20 -19.64
CA TYR A 539 15.57 10.69 -20.90
C TYR A 539 14.29 11.47 -21.27
N ASP A 540 13.86 11.35 -22.53
CA ASP A 540 12.80 12.19 -23.11
C ASP A 540 11.48 11.45 -23.32
N VAL A 541 11.55 10.13 -23.49
CA VAL A 541 10.39 9.28 -23.83
C VAL A 541 10.23 8.18 -22.80
N LEU A 542 9.01 8.03 -22.26
CA LEU A 542 8.62 6.91 -21.42
C LEU A 542 7.54 6.09 -22.12
N VAL A 543 7.84 4.81 -22.37
CA VAL A 543 6.91 3.86 -22.96
C VAL A 543 6.29 3.02 -21.83
N GLY A 544 4.98 2.84 -21.83
CA GLY A 544 4.31 2.03 -20.82
C GLY A 544 3.00 1.44 -21.29
N ILE A 545 2.45 0.48 -20.52
CA ILE A 545 1.17 -0.16 -20.82
C ILE A 545 0.06 0.56 -20.06
N ASN A 546 -0.07 0.28 -18.80
CA ASN A 546 -1.16 0.73 -17.92
C ASN A 546 -0.73 1.79 -16.90
N LEU A 547 0.56 1.87 -16.66
CA LEU A 547 1.14 2.58 -15.52
C LEU A 547 1.14 4.11 -15.68
N LEU A 548 0.70 4.60 -16.84
CA LEU A 548 0.61 6.04 -17.12
C LEU A 548 -0.72 6.67 -16.68
N ARG A 549 -1.63 5.91 -16.04
CA ARG A 549 -2.98 6.38 -15.71
C ARG A 549 -3.04 7.16 -14.41
N GLU A 550 -2.39 6.69 -13.34
CA GLU A 550 -2.65 7.16 -11.98
C GLU A 550 -1.37 7.53 -11.24
N GLY A 551 -1.45 8.57 -10.42
CA GLY A 551 -0.36 9.00 -9.56
C GLY A 551 0.85 9.63 -10.27
N LEU A 552 0.79 9.85 -11.59
CA LEU A 552 1.83 10.53 -12.33
C LEU A 552 1.54 12.02 -12.43
N ASP A 553 2.40 12.82 -11.86
CA ASP A 553 2.41 14.26 -12.02
C ASP A 553 3.66 14.69 -12.83
N ILE A 554 3.49 14.85 -14.13
CA ILE A 554 4.56 15.21 -15.07
C ILE A 554 4.14 16.47 -15.82
N PRO A 555 4.34 17.66 -15.22
CA PRO A 555 4.02 18.94 -15.87
C PRO A 555 4.79 19.17 -17.17
N GLU A 556 5.93 18.51 -17.30
CA GLU A 556 6.82 18.61 -18.47
C GLU A 556 6.32 17.80 -19.67
N CYS A 557 5.21 17.03 -19.53
CA CYS A 557 4.65 16.19 -20.61
C CYS A 557 4.03 17.05 -21.71
N GLY A 558 4.67 17.10 -22.89
CA GLY A 558 4.20 17.83 -24.06
C GLY A 558 3.49 16.95 -25.09
N LEU A 559 3.69 15.64 -25.06
CA LEU A 559 3.04 14.69 -25.97
C LEU A 559 2.60 13.42 -25.25
N VAL A 560 1.37 13.02 -25.48
CA VAL A 560 0.87 11.69 -25.15
C VAL A 560 0.50 10.99 -26.44
N ALA A 561 1.11 9.84 -26.71
CA ALA A 561 0.82 9.00 -27.87
C ALA A 561 0.18 7.68 -27.43
N ILE A 562 -0.97 7.36 -28.00
CA ILE A 562 -1.70 6.13 -27.69
C ILE A 562 -1.72 5.27 -28.95
N LEU A 563 -0.91 4.21 -28.96
CA LEU A 563 -0.83 3.27 -30.08
C LEU A 563 -2.01 2.31 -30.07
N ASP A 564 -2.46 1.89 -31.25
CA ASP A 564 -3.60 0.97 -31.40
C ASP A 564 -4.81 1.38 -30.55
N ALA A 565 -5.21 2.64 -30.66
CA ALA A 565 -6.28 3.21 -29.83
C ALA A 565 -7.66 2.62 -30.17
N ASP A 566 -7.82 2.02 -31.35
CA ASP A 566 -9.04 1.35 -31.83
C ASP A 566 -9.19 -0.11 -31.38
N LYS A 567 -8.20 -0.68 -30.69
CA LYS A 567 -8.29 -2.03 -30.13
C LYS A 567 -9.07 -1.99 -28.82
N GLU A 568 -10.40 -2.14 -28.93
CA GLU A 568 -11.28 -2.09 -27.76
C GLU A 568 -10.88 -3.08 -26.67
N GLY A 569 -10.99 -2.64 -25.42
CA GLY A 569 -10.66 -3.41 -24.23
C GLY A 569 -10.45 -2.52 -23.03
N PHE A 570 -10.12 -3.11 -21.89
CA PHE A 570 -9.92 -2.39 -20.63
C PHE A 570 -8.88 -1.25 -20.74
N LEU A 571 -7.81 -1.44 -21.52
CA LEU A 571 -6.74 -0.45 -21.72
C LEU A 571 -7.15 0.70 -22.65
N ARG A 572 -8.20 0.57 -23.42
CA ARG A 572 -8.72 1.54 -24.38
C ARG A 572 -10.18 1.90 -24.10
N SER A 573 -10.65 1.64 -22.87
CA SER A 573 -11.96 2.12 -22.42
C SER A 573 -11.99 3.65 -22.34
N GLU A 574 -13.16 4.23 -22.40
CA GLU A 574 -13.40 5.68 -22.24
C GLU A 574 -12.64 6.25 -21.03
N THR A 575 -12.82 5.65 -19.86
CA THR A 575 -12.12 6.05 -18.61
C THR A 575 -10.61 6.04 -18.81
N SER A 576 -10.07 4.98 -19.40
CA SER A 576 -8.63 4.84 -19.65
C SER A 576 -8.10 5.91 -20.59
N LEU A 577 -8.82 6.20 -21.65
CA LEU A 577 -8.44 7.22 -22.62
C LEU A 577 -8.46 8.62 -21.97
N ILE A 578 -9.54 8.99 -21.25
CA ILE A 578 -9.63 10.28 -20.55
C ILE A 578 -8.50 10.45 -19.54
N GLN A 579 -8.18 9.43 -18.76
CA GLN A 579 -7.10 9.46 -17.78
C GLN A 579 -5.71 9.66 -18.44
N THR A 580 -5.47 8.98 -19.56
CA THR A 580 -4.21 9.07 -20.30
C THR A 580 -4.10 10.42 -21.03
N ILE A 581 -5.14 10.89 -21.67
CA ILE A 581 -5.24 12.23 -22.29
C ILE A 581 -4.92 13.32 -21.25
N GLY A 582 -5.47 13.19 -20.05
CA GLY A 582 -5.29 14.13 -18.96
C GLY A 582 -3.83 14.28 -18.49
N ARG A 583 -2.90 13.40 -18.88
CA ARG A 583 -1.47 13.53 -18.53
C ARG A 583 -0.82 14.71 -19.24
N ALA A 584 -1.23 15.06 -20.44
CA ALA A 584 -0.75 16.25 -21.17
C ALA A 584 -1.46 17.55 -20.75
N ALA A 585 -2.49 17.50 -19.91
CA ALA A 585 -3.30 18.67 -19.55
C ALA A 585 -2.63 19.66 -18.58
N ARG A 586 -1.41 19.38 -18.12
CA ARG A 586 -0.61 20.29 -17.26
C ARG A 586 0.39 21.14 -18.02
N ASN A 587 0.52 20.91 -19.32
CA ASN A 587 1.39 21.66 -20.20
C ASN A 587 0.53 22.48 -21.17
N ALA A 588 0.80 23.77 -21.28
CA ALA A 588 0.06 24.65 -22.19
C ALA A 588 0.24 24.28 -23.67
N GLU A 589 1.36 23.65 -24.04
CA GLU A 589 1.66 23.13 -25.37
C GLU A 589 1.38 21.63 -25.52
N GLY A 590 0.71 21.02 -24.52
CA GLY A 590 0.40 19.59 -24.51
C GLY A 590 -0.52 19.18 -25.65
N LYS A 591 -0.21 18.07 -26.33
CA LYS A 591 -1.07 17.44 -27.35
C LYS A 591 -1.17 15.92 -27.16
N VAL A 592 -2.20 15.33 -27.73
CA VAL A 592 -2.45 13.89 -27.69
C VAL A 592 -2.67 13.37 -29.10
N ILE A 593 -2.04 12.25 -29.43
CA ILE A 593 -2.24 11.53 -30.69
C ILE A 593 -2.81 10.14 -30.39
N LEU A 594 -3.96 9.83 -30.98
CA LEU A 594 -4.57 8.50 -30.97
C LEU A 594 -4.28 7.86 -32.32
N TYR A 595 -3.49 6.80 -32.38
CA TYR A 595 -3.28 6.04 -33.58
C TYR A 595 -4.38 4.98 -33.72
N ALA A 596 -5.24 5.17 -34.76
CA ALA A 596 -6.41 4.36 -34.94
C ALA A 596 -6.83 4.41 -36.41
N ASP A 597 -7.27 3.26 -36.98
CA ASP A 597 -7.85 3.19 -38.31
C ASP A 597 -9.37 3.41 -38.28
N SER A 598 -9.99 3.22 -37.14
CA SER A 598 -11.41 3.47 -36.92
C SER A 598 -11.65 4.13 -35.54
N ILE A 599 -12.63 5.04 -35.49
CA ILE A 599 -13.05 5.65 -34.23
C ILE A 599 -14.02 4.71 -33.53
N THR A 600 -13.63 4.20 -32.37
CA THR A 600 -14.49 3.36 -31.54
C THR A 600 -15.42 4.19 -30.65
N GLY A 601 -16.48 3.58 -30.11
CA GLY A 601 -17.40 4.27 -29.21
C GLY A 601 -16.73 4.82 -27.96
N SER A 602 -15.69 4.15 -27.44
CA SER A 602 -14.89 4.62 -26.31
C SER A 602 -14.05 5.84 -26.68
N MET A 603 -13.47 5.88 -27.88
CA MET A 603 -12.72 7.03 -28.38
C MET A 603 -13.66 8.23 -28.61
N GLU A 604 -14.80 8.01 -29.23
CA GLU A 604 -15.79 9.06 -29.52
C GLU A 604 -16.22 9.77 -28.21
N ARG A 605 -16.60 9.01 -27.19
CA ARG A 605 -17.00 9.57 -25.88
C ARG A 605 -15.84 10.29 -25.19
N ALA A 606 -14.64 9.72 -25.20
CA ALA A 606 -13.47 10.34 -24.58
C ALA A 606 -13.09 11.65 -25.26
N MET A 607 -13.12 11.71 -26.59
CA MET A 607 -12.86 12.94 -27.37
C MET A 607 -13.95 13.99 -27.14
N ALA A 608 -15.22 13.59 -27.14
CA ALA A 608 -16.35 14.49 -26.90
C ALA A 608 -16.26 15.13 -25.51
N GLU A 609 -15.96 14.34 -24.46
CA GLU A 609 -15.80 14.85 -23.11
C GLU A 609 -14.58 15.78 -23.00
N THR A 610 -13.47 15.44 -23.64
CA THR A 610 -12.29 16.30 -23.68
C THR A 610 -12.59 17.63 -24.40
N ALA A 611 -13.33 17.60 -25.51
CA ALA A 611 -13.76 18.80 -26.22
C ALA A 611 -14.68 19.68 -25.35
N ARG A 612 -15.67 19.11 -24.69
CA ARG A 612 -16.57 19.81 -23.76
C ARG A 612 -15.79 20.53 -22.67
N ARG A 613 -14.81 19.84 -22.06
CA ARG A 613 -13.94 20.44 -21.02
C ARG A 613 -13.09 21.58 -21.56
N ARG A 614 -12.56 21.42 -22.78
CA ARG A 614 -11.79 22.48 -23.48
C ARG A 614 -12.63 23.73 -23.70
N GLU A 615 -13.83 23.58 -24.23
CA GLU A 615 -14.74 24.70 -24.50
C GLU A 615 -15.12 25.44 -23.20
N LYS A 616 -15.47 24.70 -22.15
CA LYS A 616 -15.81 25.28 -20.84
C LYS A 616 -14.63 26.07 -20.26
N GLN A 617 -13.40 25.52 -20.31
CA GLN A 617 -12.21 26.21 -19.81
C GLN A 617 -11.85 27.42 -20.67
N ALA A 618 -11.94 27.32 -21.99
CA ALA A 618 -11.63 28.43 -22.89
C ALA A 618 -12.60 29.60 -22.71
N ALA A 619 -13.88 29.33 -22.55
CA ALA A 619 -14.89 30.34 -22.25
C ALA A 619 -14.61 31.05 -20.92
N TYR A 620 -14.30 30.29 -19.88
CA TYR A 620 -13.93 30.84 -18.58
C TYR A 620 -12.67 31.71 -18.64
N ASN A 621 -11.63 31.25 -19.36
CA ASN A 621 -10.39 32.02 -19.54
C ASN A 621 -10.65 33.35 -20.24
N LEU A 622 -11.49 33.34 -21.28
CA LEU A 622 -11.85 34.57 -22.03
C LEU A 622 -12.61 35.55 -21.13
N GLU A 623 -13.59 35.07 -20.37
CA GLU A 623 -14.39 35.88 -19.46
C GLU A 623 -13.56 36.54 -18.36
N HIS A 624 -12.56 35.83 -17.84
CA HIS A 624 -11.74 36.30 -16.71
C HIS A 624 -10.38 36.84 -17.14
N GLY A 625 -10.05 36.90 -18.44
CA GLY A 625 -8.78 37.41 -18.96
C GLY A 625 -7.57 36.56 -18.53
N ILE A 626 -7.76 35.22 -18.35
CA ILE A 626 -6.71 34.31 -17.87
C ILE A 626 -5.90 33.81 -19.07
N THR A 627 -4.58 33.92 -19.00
CA THR A 627 -3.66 33.28 -19.95
C THR A 627 -3.18 31.96 -19.35
N PRO A 628 -3.33 30.82 -20.07
CA PRO A 628 -2.86 29.53 -19.58
C PRO A 628 -1.35 29.51 -19.35
N GLU A 629 -0.92 29.06 -18.16
CA GLU A 629 0.49 28.89 -17.83
C GLU A 629 0.79 27.47 -17.41
N THR A 630 1.90 26.92 -17.94
CA THR A 630 2.37 25.57 -17.55
C THR A 630 2.74 25.52 -16.07
N VAL A 631 2.22 24.56 -15.34
CA VAL A 631 2.52 24.37 -13.92
C VAL A 631 4.00 24.01 -13.73
N LYS A 632 4.72 24.77 -12.93
CA LYS A 632 6.08 24.45 -12.49
C LYS A 632 6.00 23.87 -11.08
N ARG A 633 6.42 22.62 -10.91
CA ARG A 633 6.46 21.97 -9.59
C ARG A 633 7.84 21.41 -9.32
N ASN A 634 8.38 21.70 -8.15
CA ASN A 634 9.64 21.13 -7.71
C ASN A 634 9.56 19.59 -7.63
N VAL A 635 10.63 18.93 -8.05
CA VAL A 635 10.77 17.48 -7.88
C VAL A 635 11.14 17.24 -6.41
N THR A 636 10.17 16.87 -5.59
CA THR A 636 10.38 16.67 -4.14
C THR A 636 10.65 15.20 -3.85
N ASP A 637 11.72 14.92 -3.13
CA ASP A 637 12.16 13.55 -2.74
C ASP A 637 11.31 12.90 -1.62
N ILE A 638 10.25 13.55 -1.15
CA ILE A 638 9.43 13.05 -0.02
C ILE A 638 8.85 11.66 -0.30
N VAL A 639 8.59 11.34 -1.56
CA VAL A 639 8.02 10.06 -1.96
C VAL A 639 9.06 8.93 -1.95
N ALA A 640 10.33 9.24 -2.18
CA ALA A 640 11.39 8.25 -2.27
C ALA A 640 11.65 7.53 -0.92
N HIS A 641 11.44 8.21 0.20
CA HIS A 641 11.62 7.61 1.54
C HIS A 641 10.44 6.77 2.01
N LEU A 642 9.25 6.93 1.39
CA LEU A 642 8.01 6.26 1.80
C LEU A 642 7.58 5.17 0.81
N ALA A 643 8.19 5.11 -0.35
CA ALA A 643 7.81 4.17 -1.39
C ALA A 643 8.56 2.85 -1.27
N SER A 644 7.84 1.80 -1.06
CA SER A 644 8.31 0.41 -1.00
C SER A 644 7.26 -0.51 -1.62
N LYS A 645 7.60 -1.76 -1.91
CA LYS A 645 6.64 -2.75 -2.44
C LYS A 645 5.48 -2.95 -1.48
N ASP A 646 4.27 -2.67 -1.93
CA ASP A 646 3.09 -2.84 -1.10
C ASP A 646 2.78 -4.31 -0.84
N GLN A 647 2.78 -5.14 -1.86
CA GLN A 647 2.48 -6.56 -1.76
C GLN A 647 2.89 -7.31 -3.03
N VAL A 648 3.55 -8.45 -2.87
CA VAL A 648 3.77 -9.39 -3.98
C VAL A 648 2.49 -10.20 -4.19
N THR A 649 1.92 -10.12 -5.38
CA THR A 649 0.81 -11.00 -5.75
C THR A 649 1.38 -12.35 -6.14
N ILE A 650 1.10 -13.37 -5.34
CA ILE A 650 1.48 -14.75 -5.67
C ILE A 650 0.38 -15.34 -6.54
N ASP A 651 0.75 -15.73 -7.76
CA ASP A 651 -0.13 -16.51 -8.62
C ASP A 651 -0.19 -17.95 -8.11
N THR A 652 -1.31 -18.32 -7.52
CA THR A 652 -1.56 -19.67 -7.01
C THR A 652 -1.96 -20.66 -8.11
N GLY A 653 -1.98 -20.23 -9.38
CA GLY A 653 -2.28 -21.07 -10.53
C GLY A 653 -3.74 -21.55 -10.61
N ILE A 654 -4.66 -20.89 -9.92
CA ILE A 654 -6.10 -21.16 -9.96
C ILE A 654 -6.73 -20.18 -10.95
N GLU A 655 -7.15 -20.71 -12.09
CA GLU A 655 -7.78 -19.94 -13.17
C GLU A 655 -9.13 -19.39 -12.70
N ASP A 656 -9.23 -18.05 -12.61
CA ASP A 656 -10.44 -17.26 -12.78
C ASP A 656 -10.16 -15.76 -12.65
N ALA A 657 -9.28 -15.22 -13.49
CA ALA A 657 -9.25 -13.83 -13.90
C ALA A 657 -8.52 -13.74 -15.24
N PRO A 658 -8.93 -12.88 -16.17
CA PRO A 658 -8.28 -12.75 -17.46
C PRO A 658 -6.95 -11.99 -17.30
N HIS A 659 -5.95 -12.62 -16.73
CA HIS A 659 -4.58 -12.21 -16.88
C HIS A 659 -3.95 -13.08 -17.97
N MET A 660 -3.74 -12.47 -19.15
CA MET A 660 -3.01 -13.08 -20.26
C MET A 660 -1.54 -13.32 -19.86
N VAL A 661 -1.29 -14.35 -19.05
CA VAL A 661 0.07 -14.75 -18.66
C VAL A 661 0.34 -16.23 -18.95
N GLY A 662 -0.63 -17.11 -18.86
CA GLY A 662 -0.37 -18.56 -18.89
C GLY A 662 -0.04 -19.17 -20.26
N HIS A 663 -0.63 -18.74 -21.39
CA HIS A 663 -0.43 -19.40 -22.70
C HIS A 663 0.69 -18.75 -23.51
N ASN A 664 0.85 -17.44 -23.44
CA ASN A 664 1.90 -16.76 -24.19
C ASN A 664 3.28 -16.91 -23.54
N LEU A 665 3.37 -16.97 -22.21
CA LEU A 665 4.63 -17.18 -21.50
C LEU A 665 5.20 -18.56 -21.75
N ARG A 666 4.38 -19.62 -21.75
CA ARG A 666 4.83 -20.98 -22.08
C ARG A 666 5.36 -21.10 -23.51
N ALA A 667 4.65 -20.50 -24.48
CA ALA A 667 5.11 -20.46 -25.86
C ALA A 667 6.43 -19.69 -26.00
N TYR A 668 6.62 -18.63 -25.22
CA TYR A 668 7.86 -17.86 -25.18
C TYR A 668 9.01 -18.63 -24.51
N ILE A 669 8.74 -19.31 -23.39
CA ILE A 669 9.72 -20.19 -22.74
C ILE A 669 10.15 -21.33 -23.70
N GLU A 670 9.21 -21.95 -24.40
CA GLU A 670 9.52 -22.97 -25.40
C GLU A 670 10.36 -22.45 -26.57
N ASP A 671 10.15 -21.19 -26.99
CA ASP A 671 10.96 -20.55 -28.03
C ASP A 671 12.39 -20.25 -27.51
N LEU A 672 12.50 -19.74 -26.27
CA LEU A 672 13.79 -19.54 -25.62
C LEU A 672 14.54 -20.86 -25.41
N GLU A 673 13.86 -21.95 -25.04
CA GLU A 673 14.48 -23.28 -24.95
C GLU A 673 15.00 -23.77 -26.29
N LYS A 674 14.26 -23.55 -27.40
CA LYS A 674 14.74 -23.89 -28.75
C LYS A 674 15.96 -23.08 -29.12
N LYS A 675 15.97 -21.77 -28.82
CA LYS A 675 17.12 -20.88 -29.06
C LYS A 675 18.35 -21.31 -28.22
N MET A 676 18.11 -21.60 -26.93
CA MET A 676 19.15 -22.09 -26.02
C MET A 676 19.79 -23.39 -26.52
N ARG A 677 18.98 -24.38 -26.97
CA ARG A 677 19.49 -25.65 -27.52
C ARG A 677 20.24 -25.44 -28.83
N LYS A 678 19.82 -24.49 -29.66
CA LYS A 678 20.51 -24.11 -30.88
C LYS A 678 21.85 -23.45 -30.59
N ALA A 679 21.91 -22.46 -29.72
CA ALA A 679 23.16 -21.81 -29.29
C ALA A 679 24.13 -22.82 -28.64
N ALA A 680 23.62 -23.78 -27.86
CA ALA A 680 24.44 -24.85 -27.29
C ALA A 680 24.98 -25.81 -28.39
N ALA A 681 24.20 -26.09 -29.44
CA ALA A 681 24.67 -26.92 -30.58
C ALA A 681 25.69 -26.17 -31.43
N ASP A 682 25.56 -24.85 -31.55
CA ASP A 682 26.47 -23.97 -32.28
C ASP A 682 27.74 -23.61 -31.45
N LEU A 683 27.91 -24.20 -30.24
CA LEU A 683 29.00 -23.98 -29.28
C LEU A 683 29.09 -22.56 -28.70
N GLU A 684 28.02 -21.79 -28.79
CA GLU A 684 27.88 -20.45 -28.20
C GLU A 684 27.47 -20.55 -26.72
N PHE A 685 28.36 -21.03 -25.87
CA PHE A 685 28.05 -21.37 -24.48
C PHE A 685 27.70 -20.18 -23.61
N GLU A 686 28.16 -18.97 -23.92
CA GLU A 686 27.79 -17.76 -23.20
C GLU A 686 26.36 -17.37 -23.49
N GLU A 687 25.92 -17.44 -24.75
CA GLU A 687 24.54 -17.15 -25.14
C GLU A 687 23.58 -18.24 -24.65
N ALA A 688 23.97 -19.51 -24.77
CA ALA A 688 23.20 -20.61 -24.19
C ALA A 688 23.03 -20.47 -22.65
N GLY A 689 24.07 -20.00 -21.98
CA GLY A 689 24.02 -19.70 -20.54
C GLY A 689 23.10 -18.56 -20.20
N ARG A 690 23.10 -17.48 -20.99
CA ARG A 690 22.21 -16.33 -20.84
C ARG A 690 20.75 -16.71 -21.04
N LEU A 691 20.46 -17.46 -22.11
CA LEU A 691 19.10 -17.93 -22.41
C LEU A 691 18.56 -18.88 -21.33
N ARG A 692 19.42 -19.76 -20.80
CA ARG A 692 19.04 -20.63 -19.66
C ARG A 692 18.68 -19.84 -18.41
N ASP A 693 19.47 -18.80 -18.10
CA ASP A 693 19.24 -17.97 -16.92
C ASP A 693 17.97 -17.10 -17.09
N GLU A 694 17.67 -16.70 -18.32
CA GLU A 694 16.44 -16.03 -18.71
C GLU A 694 15.22 -16.95 -18.56
N ILE A 695 15.26 -18.18 -19.07
CA ILE A 695 14.23 -19.21 -18.90
C ILE A 695 13.95 -19.43 -17.41
N ARG A 696 15.02 -19.64 -16.63
CA ARG A 696 14.92 -19.85 -15.20
C ARG A 696 14.29 -18.66 -14.46
N ARG A 697 14.58 -17.45 -14.91
CA ARG A 697 14.00 -16.21 -14.37
C ARG A 697 12.50 -16.11 -14.70
N LEU A 698 12.11 -16.48 -15.92
CA LEU A 698 10.71 -16.49 -16.36
C LEU A 698 9.92 -17.59 -15.67
N GLU A 699 10.47 -18.78 -15.50
CA GLU A 699 9.88 -19.87 -14.72
C GLU A 699 9.72 -19.51 -13.25
N GLN A 700 10.71 -18.85 -12.65
CA GLN A 700 10.63 -18.35 -11.28
C GLN A 700 9.60 -17.22 -11.15
N GLY A 701 9.48 -16.38 -12.18
CA GLY A 701 8.43 -15.35 -12.26
C GLY A 701 7.02 -15.95 -12.39
N GLU A 702 6.86 -17.05 -13.14
CA GLU A 702 5.59 -17.79 -13.23
C GLU A 702 5.21 -18.44 -11.89
N LEU A 703 6.19 -18.89 -11.13
CA LEU A 703 6.00 -19.48 -9.80
C LEU A 703 5.84 -18.42 -8.69
N GLY A 704 5.92 -17.12 -8.99
CA GLY A 704 5.86 -16.06 -7.97
C GLY A 704 7.03 -16.06 -6.99
N LEU A 705 8.09 -16.84 -7.29
CA LEU A 705 9.32 -16.86 -6.52
C LEU A 705 10.09 -15.56 -6.81
N ALA A 706 10.46 -14.82 -5.76
CA ALA A 706 11.35 -13.68 -5.91
C ALA A 706 12.63 -14.17 -6.62
N THR A 707 12.95 -13.59 -7.77
CA THR A 707 14.29 -13.70 -8.30
C THR A 707 15.20 -13.16 -7.22
N GLU A 708 16.12 -14.00 -6.70
CA GLU A 708 17.27 -13.45 -6.03
C GLU A 708 17.85 -12.41 -6.98
N THR A 709 17.59 -11.14 -6.66
CA THR A 709 18.24 -10.05 -7.34
C THR A 709 19.71 -10.37 -7.27
N SER A 710 20.28 -10.59 -8.42
CA SER A 710 21.71 -10.70 -8.55
C SER A 710 22.32 -9.65 -7.63
N ARG A 711 22.93 -10.08 -6.54
CA ARG A 711 23.91 -9.26 -5.87
C ARG A 711 24.75 -8.69 -6.98
N ALA A 712 24.70 -7.39 -7.16
CA ALA A 712 25.61 -6.71 -8.04
C ALA A 712 26.99 -7.31 -7.75
N PRO A 713 27.73 -7.80 -8.73
CA PRO A 713 29.00 -8.41 -8.47
C PRO A 713 29.81 -7.36 -7.73
N ALA A 714 30.18 -7.67 -6.48
CA ALA A 714 31.09 -6.82 -5.74
C ALA A 714 32.27 -6.56 -6.69
N LYS A 715 32.50 -5.31 -7.03
CA LYS A 715 33.65 -4.89 -7.83
C LYS A 715 34.89 -5.49 -7.18
N GLY A 716 35.48 -6.43 -7.82
CA GLY A 716 36.71 -7.03 -7.36
C GLY A 716 36.60 -8.54 -7.19
N HIS A 717 37.28 -9.18 -8.04
CA HIS A 717 37.66 -10.59 -8.10
C HIS A 717 36.72 -11.49 -8.89
N SER A 718 36.59 -11.20 -10.16
CA SER A 718 36.41 -12.21 -11.19
C SER A 718 37.56 -13.21 -11.09
N THR A 719 37.29 -14.33 -10.45
CA THR A 719 38.19 -15.50 -10.50
C THR A 719 37.98 -16.32 -11.77
N LEU A 720 37.17 -15.83 -12.69
CA LEU A 720 37.11 -16.26 -14.08
C LEU A 720 38.25 -15.53 -14.83
N GLY A 721 39.42 -15.79 -14.33
CA GLY A 721 40.65 -15.28 -14.92
C GLY A 721 41.12 -16.16 -16.02
N LYS A 722 42.12 -15.68 -16.55
CA LYS A 722 43.03 -16.21 -17.56
C LYS A 722 43.19 -17.72 -17.47
N PRO A 723 43.27 -18.41 -18.60
CA PRO A 723 43.63 -19.82 -18.64
C PRO A 723 44.91 -20.06 -17.82
N GLY A 724 44.85 -20.96 -16.87
CA GLY A 724 45.96 -21.27 -15.98
C GLY A 724 45.83 -20.86 -14.52
N THR A 725 44.88 -19.99 -14.16
CA THR A 725 44.63 -19.57 -12.76
C THR A 725 43.61 -20.43 -12.03
N ARG A 726 43.21 -21.55 -12.59
CA ARG A 726 42.49 -22.61 -11.90
C ARG A 726 43.42 -23.34 -10.93
N GLN A 727 43.93 -22.66 -9.93
CA GLN A 727 44.28 -23.30 -8.68
C GLN A 727 43.01 -23.61 -7.94
N THR A 728 42.34 -24.65 -8.38
CA THR A 728 41.25 -25.25 -7.66
C THR A 728 41.76 -25.70 -6.29
N ARG A 729 40.92 -25.73 -5.27
CA ARG A 729 41.21 -26.29 -3.94
C ARG A 729 41.97 -27.63 -3.98
N TYR A 730 41.93 -28.35 -5.10
CA TYR A 730 42.64 -29.61 -5.35
C TYR A 730 44.15 -29.46 -5.41
N GLY A 731 44.71 -28.35 -5.94
CA GLY A 731 46.14 -28.12 -5.99
C GLY A 731 46.74 -27.86 -4.60
N LYS A 732 46.02 -27.13 -3.75
CA LYS A 732 46.46 -26.89 -2.35
C LYS A 732 46.44 -28.17 -1.49
N ALA A 733 45.45 -29.06 -1.71
CA ALA A 733 45.44 -30.35 -1.00
C ALA A 733 46.60 -31.28 -1.40
N LYS A 734 47.09 -31.20 -2.66
CA LYS A 734 48.23 -31.98 -3.09
C LYS A 734 49.57 -31.44 -2.54
N GLN A 735 49.73 -30.11 -2.42
CA GLN A 735 50.89 -29.51 -1.79
C GLN A 735 50.97 -29.82 -0.29
N VAL A 736 49.84 -29.71 0.43
CA VAL A 736 49.80 -30.04 1.87
C VAL A 736 50.06 -31.53 2.12
N ARG A 737 49.67 -32.43 1.22
CA ARG A 737 50.03 -33.87 1.30
C ARG A 737 51.49 -34.14 0.99
N ALA A 738 52.12 -33.39 0.08
CA ALA A 738 53.55 -33.50 -0.22
C ALA A 738 54.41 -33.00 0.96
N GLU A 739 54.05 -31.87 1.57
CA GLU A 739 54.73 -31.33 2.75
C GLU A 739 54.56 -32.21 4.00
N LYS A 740 53.40 -32.87 4.20
CA LYS A 740 53.22 -33.84 5.30
C LYS A 740 54.05 -35.14 5.07
N ARG A 741 54.29 -35.55 3.82
CA ARG A 741 55.17 -36.69 3.54
C ARG A 741 56.65 -36.34 3.69
N ALA A 742 57.05 -35.08 3.50
CA ALA A 742 58.43 -34.62 3.71
C ALA A 742 58.81 -34.41 5.19
N ARG A 743 57.79 -34.25 6.08
CA ARG A 743 58.02 -34.11 7.54
C ARG A 743 57.89 -35.41 8.33
N GLY A 744 57.61 -36.52 7.69
CA GLY A 744 57.47 -37.86 8.28
C GLY A 744 58.62 -38.82 7.96
N ARG A 745 59.82 -38.28 7.75
CA ARG A 745 61.07 -39.05 7.72
C ARG A 745 62.05 -38.45 8.72
#